data_a1b1b55e67bd2f193e98f1672d4a1492
#
_entry.id   a1b1b55e67bd2f193e98f1672d4a1492
#
_cell.length_a   1.000
_cell.length_b   1.000
_cell.length_c   1.000
_cell.angle_alpha   90.00
_cell.angle_beta   90.00
_cell.angle_gamma   90.00
#
_symmetry.space_group_name_H-M   'P 1'
#
loop_
_entity.id
_entity.type
_entity.pdbx_description
1 polymer ?
#
loop_
_entity_poly.entity_id
_entity_poly.type
_entity_poly.pdbx_seq_one_letter_code
_entity_poly.pdbx_strand_id
1 'polypeptide(L)'
;MTTTYARLSRASASVLASLCITGLCAQNMSNPVLEGIADAGVMKYAGKYYLGGVSTYGDFFVSDNLTEWNRRIHVFDLDNDWTRGTGARNNQVHADDITYSGGLFHLLFSVNYWGDDRHIVHITHATSPSISGPFEEVRKDQWFENRIDPQVFCDEDGRLYLYMVKFTDGNTIWARPMNSDFSFAGDAVQQFSSQPGTWETMDNRVAEGPFVIKYRGRYYMMYNANHTAPEYGNYRLGVCEAASPMAFGPGGKYPWPVVGPDTEALDDDNIDLIVYGADTFRPVSLDADTIRFRIDRDLNGRPYMKLAQRGGCEVALNGHTVNPDSKSDYRLIPIDRRLIRKGENVITVRRKGNSSRLVGLALYDMTDHRAGDLMLTPGQPSIVRGPNGWEWWLVYMANKAWKRNQHIDRIHFTGGRLYVDGITSPYSKGFHPVPAMPRHSGKSLDGVTVSDAYLLEVTFAAHSPAQSVSIGGKSVSLPPQMSREAAHVWRIERNHGMLTVWIDNVLVCDHEHIDKDNRAADISGNVEYLSYNEGYDEYARHFSGWDGLKADDGGLILGRSDVMKGDAATSYELSVQFDNATPDRGRYGLYAAWQDADNYVRVTIDAARRSLITEHCVKGRTTTSETPLSHTSVHYPDIKYTDSFEKQYRFDSDTYVSSILLPRLDADNDPYARSLSLDEHAQRKFRDDMASLMDFSWLDGDTWRKIEYKTVGSGHPGWQKITFPTVRTRALRMINSNPHDNNRNIYRIKTCRDFAATCQLRVDRRGKSIHIFADNRELATISLKKNVPARTGLHSDGAADLRAANVLYYVVSETR
;
A
#
# COMPACT_ATOMS: atom_id res chain seq x y z
N MET A 1 22.86 -36.80 64.41
CA MET A 1 24.08 -36.00 64.44
C MET A 1 24.31 -35.54 63.00
N THR A 2 24.30 -34.49 62.61
CA THR A 2 24.45 -33.05 62.94
C THR A 2 23.77 -32.19 61.87
N THR A 3 22.95 -31.34 62.33
CA THR A 3 22.31 -30.23 61.60
C THR A 3 23.33 -29.29 61.03
N THR A 4 23.12 -28.78 59.79
CA THR A 4 23.72 -27.55 59.32
C THR A 4 22.69 -26.68 58.65
N TYR A 5 22.49 -25.53 59.20
CA TYR A 5 21.60 -24.47 58.79
C TYR A 5 22.09 -23.84 57.48
N ALA A 6 21.22 -23.76 56.48
CA ALA A 6 21.42 -22.85 55.37
C ALA A 6 20.59 -21.54 55.62
N ARG A 7 21.29 -20.44 55.77
CA ARG A 7 20.74 -19.09 55.88
C ARG A 7 20.14 -18.66 54.53
N LEU A 8 18.86 -18.40 54.50
CA LEU A 8 18.18 -17.63 53.44
C LEU A 8 18.62 -16.17 53.52
N SER A 9 19.43 -15.73 52.57
CA SER A 9 19.63 -14.32 52.30
C SER A 9 18.42 -13.82 51.49
N ARG A 10 17.61 -12.95 52.07
CA ARG A 10 16.61 -12.15 51.39
C ARG A 10 17.34 -11.16 50.48
N ALA A 11 17.41 -11.44 49.21
CA ALA A 11 17.67 -10.46 48.18
C ALA A 11 16.35 -9.68 47.97
N SER A 12 16.36 -8.44 48.37
CA SER A 12 15.33 -7.47 48.07
C SER A 12 15.32 -7.23 46.55
N ALA A 13 14.37 -7.86 45.85
CA ALA A 13 14.05 -7.46 44.50
C ALA A 13 13.39 -6.09 44.58
N SER A 14 14.16 -5.04 44.36
CA SER A 14 13.63 -3.73 44.05
C SER A 14 12.97 -3.82 42.68
N VAL A 15 11.67 -4.03 42.69
CA VAL A 15 10.85 -3.78 41.53
C VAL A 15 10.88 -2.27 41.30
N LEU A 16 11.75 -1.81 40.43
CA LEU A 16 11.62 -0.54 39.78
C LEU A 16 10.34 -0.67 38.88
N ALA A 17 9.20 -0.35 39.47
CA ALA A 17 8.05 0.04 38.73
C ALA A 17 8.43 1.32 37.98
N SER A 18 8.93 1.19 36.76
CA SER A 18 8.87 2.27 35.80
C SER A 18 7.40 2.61 35.65
N LEU A 19 7.01 3.67 36.32
CA LEU A 19 5.80 4.40 35.95
C LEU A 19 6.06 4.90 34.51
N CYS A 20 5.78 4.06 33.53
CA CYS A 20 5.43 4.54 32.23
C CYS A 20 4.19 5.41 32.44
N ILE A 21 4.39 6.72 32.46
CA ILE A 21 3.33 7.67 32.14
C ILE A 21 3.02 7.36 30.68
N THR A 22 2.12 6.42 30.45
CA THR A 22 1.50 6.20 29.15
C THR A 22 0.58 7.40 28.92
N GLY A 23 1.18 8.48 28.39
CA GLY A 23 0.42 9.26 27.45
C GLY A 23 -0.06 8.24 26.42
N LEU A 24 -1.37 8.18 26.16
CA LEU A 24 -1.96 7.39 25.09
C LEU A 24 -1.33 7.86 23.76
N CYS A 25 -0.15 7.32 23.42
CA CYS A 25 0.37 7.37 22.07
C CYS A 25 -0.43 6.30 21.32
N ALA A 26 -0.94 6.64 20.14
CA ALA A 26 -1.49 5.65 19.25
C ALA A 26 -0.46 4.52 19.08
N GLN A 27 -0.92 3.27 19.20
CA GLN A 27 -0.05 2.14 18.98
C GLN A 27 0.34 2.13 17.50
N ASN A 28 1.63 2.20 17.21
CA ASN A 28 2.12 2.04 15.85
C ASN A 28 2.03 0.56 15.44
N MET A 29 1.66 0.36 14.20
CA MET A 29 1.59 -0.95 13.57
C MET A 29 2.99 -1.57 13.47
N SER A 30 3.05 -2.89 13.53
CA SER A 30 4.27 -3.68 13.35
C SER A 30 4.01 -4.81 12.38
N ASN A 31 4.59 -4.71 11.18
CA ASN A 31 4.62 -5.82 10.23
C ASN A 31 5.84 -6.73 10.47
N PRO A 32 5.77 -8.02 10.11
CA PRO A 32 4.60 -8.73 9.56
C PRO A 32 3.54 -9.03 10.61
N VAL A 33 2.26 -9.09 10.18
CA VAL A 33 1.13 -9.44 11.06
C VAL A 33 0.87 -10.94 11.13
N LEU A 34 1.32 -11.71 10.13
CA LEU A 34 1.21 -13.16 10.10
C LEU A 34 2.40 -13.76 9.35
N GLU A 35 3.13 -14.65 10.01
CA GLU A 35 4.36 -15.25 9.46
C GLU A 35 4.10 -16.55 8.70
N GLY A 36 4.84 -16.75 7.59
CA GLY A 36 4.89 -18.01 6.85
C GLY A 36 3.73 -18.26 5.88
N ILE A 37 2.88 -17.27 5.68
CA ILE A 37 1.75 -17.32 4.74
C ILE A 37 2.03 -16.40 3.56
N ALA A 38 1.65 -16.85 2.35
CA ALA A 38 1.78 -16.08 1.13
C ALA A 38 0.50 -16.12 0.29
N ASP A 39 0.43 -15.24 -0.72
CA ASP A 39 -0.58 -15.19 -1.77
C ASP A 39 -2.01 -15.31 -1.20
N ALA A 40 -2.31 -14.48 -0.20
CA ALA A 40 -3.53 -14.59 0.57
C ALA A 40 -4.68 -13.76 -0.02
N GLY A 41 -5.84 -14.40 -0.17
CA GLY A 41 -7.13 -13.74 -0.28
C GLY A 41 -7.70 -13.41 1.09
N VAL A 42 -8.29 -12.23 1.25
CA VAL A 42 -8.88 -11.79 2.52
C VAL A 42 -10.28 -11.27 2.30
N MET A 43 -11.22 -11.77 3.09
CA MET A 43 -12.60 -11.28 3.10
C MET A 43 -13.00 -10.76 4.48
N LYS A 44 -13.71 -9.63 4.53
CA LYS A 44 -14.39 -9.13 5.73
C LYS A 44 -15.85 -9.62 5.73
N TYR A 45 -16.26 -10.32 6.79
CA TYR A 45 -17.64 -10.76 6.97
C TYR A 45 -18.03 -10.74 8.44
N ALA A 46 -19.21 -10.19 8.74
CA ALA A 46 -19.75 -10.09 10.12
C ALA A 46 -18.73 -9.57 11.14
N GLY A 47 -18.00 -8.50 10.76
CA GLY A 47 -17.00 -7.84 11.61
C GLY A 47 -15.69 -8.59 11.80
N LYS A 48 -15.48 -9.70 11.09
CA LYS A 48 -14.25 -10.51 11.12
C LYS A 48 -13.59 -10.57 9.75
N TYR A 49 -12.28 -10.85 9.76
CA TYR A 49 -11.49 -11.09 8.56
C TYR A 49 -11.12 -12.56 8.48
N TYR A 50 -11.23 -13.11 7.28
CA TYR A 50 -10.90 -14.50 6.95
C TYR A 50 -9.83 -14.49 5.87
N LEU A 51 -8.71 -15.14 6.13
CA LEU A 51 -7.52 -15.16 5.28
C LEU A 51 -7.19 -16.60 4.91
N GLY A 52 -7.22 -16.91 3.61
CA GLY A 52 -6.70 -18.11 2.99
C GLY A 52 -5.39 -17.85 2.25
N GLY A 53 -4.79 -18.85 1.61
CA GLY A 53 -3.60 -18.68 0.78
C GLY A 53 -2.59 -19.79 0.86
N VAL A 54 -1.40 -19.54 0.33
CA VAL A 54 -0.29 -20.49 0.34
C VAL A 54 0.16 -20.79 1.76
N SER A 55 0.39 -22.05 2.04
CA SER A 55 0.78 -22.59 3.35
C SER A 55 -0.32 -22.56 4.43
N THR A 56 -1.56 -22.24 4.07
CA THR A 56 -2.70 -22.38 4.99
C THR A 56 -3.23 -23.81 5.03
N TYR A 57 -2.96 -24.60 3.99
CA TYR A 57 -3.37 -26.03 3.86
C TYR A 57 -4.88 -26.25 3.94
N GLY A 58 -5.67 -25.33 3.35
CA GLY A 58 -7.13 -25.40 3.35
C GLY A 58 -7.77 -24.83 4.61
N ASP A 59 -7.02 -24.07 5.40
CA ASP A 59 -7.54 -23.37 6.57
C ASP A 59 -7.71 -21.87 6.29
N PHE A 60 -8.62 -21.25 7.01
CA PHE A 60 -8.64 -19.80 7.15
C PHE A 60 -8.07 -19.37 8.49
N PHE A 61 -7.22 -18.36 8.46
CA PHE A 61 -6.89 -17.57 9.63
C PHE A 61 -7.95 -16.50 9.85
N VAL A 62 -8.32 -16.24 11.10
CA VAL A 62 -9.40 -15.31 11.44
C VAL A 62 -8.88 -14.23 12.36
N SER A 63 -9.22 -12.97 12.05
CA SER A 63 -8.86 -11.78 12.81
C SER A 63 -10.07 -10.89 13.04
N ASP A 64 -10.10 -10.20 14.17
CA ASP A 64 -11.09 -9.14 14.46
C ASP A 64 -10.57 -7.73 14.07
N ASN A 65 -9.25 -7.58 13.85
CA ASN A 65 -8.60 -6.26 13.74
C ASN A 65 -7.50 -6.16 12.67
N LEU A 66 -7.32 -7.18 11.81
CA LEU A 66 -6.26 -7.31 10.80
C LEU A 66 -4.83 -7.48 11.36
N THR A 67 -4.58 -7.17 12.62
CA THR A 67 -3.23 -7.25 13.22
C THR A 67 -2.98 -8.55 13.97
N GLU A 68 -4.02 -9.18 14.47
CA GLU A 68 -3.96 -10.39 15.27
C GLU A 68 -4.73 -11.54 14.61
N TRP A 69 -4.04 -12.62 14.21
CA TRP A 69 -4.58 -13.77 13.48
C TRP A 69 -4.51 -15.03 14.34
N ASN A 70 -5.20 -14.99 15.49
CA ASN A 70 -5.04 -16.00 16.56
C ASN A 70 -5.93 -17.25 16.39
N ARG A 71 -6.92 -17.19 15.51
CA ARG A 71 -7.84 -18.30 15.27
C ARG A 71 -7.60 -18.90 13.90
N ARG A 72 -7.63 -20.21 13.81
CA ARG A 72 -7.52 -20.98 12.57
C ARG A 72 -8.68 -21.98 12.47
N ILE A 73 -9.31 -22.06 11.32
CA ILE A 73 -10.43 -22.97 11.03
C ILE A 73 -10.14 -23.71 9.72
N HIS A 74 -10.38 -25.03 9.73
CA HIS A 74 -10.25 -25.83 8.51
C HIS A 74 -11.53 -25.71 7.69
N VAL A 75 -11.39 -25.35 6.40
CA VAL A 75 -12.54 -25.01 5.55
C VAL A 75 -12.58 -25.79 4.24
N PHE A 76 -11.46 -26.36 3.78
CA PHE A 76 -11.36 -26.93 2.45
C PHE A 76 -10.34 -28.06 2.37
N ASP A 77 -10.67 -29.12 1.62
CA ASP A 77 -9.76 -30.17 1.17
C ASP A 77 -9.82 -30.31 -0.35
N LEU A 78 -8.66 -30.28 -1.02
CA LEU A 78 -8.55 -30.52 -2.45
C LEU A 78 -8.93 -31.97 -2.77
N ASP A 79 -10.09 -32.17 -3.39
CA ASP A 79 -10.62 -33.48 -3.81
C ASP A 79 -11.35 -33.38 -5.15
N ASN A 80 -10.59 -33.43 -6.24
CA ASN A 80 -11.16 -33.42 -7.59
C ASN A 80 -10.49 -34.45 -8.50
N ASP A 81 -11.16 -34.79 -9.60
CA ASP A 81 -10.73 -35.83 -10.53
C ASP A 81 -9.60 -35.35 -11.43
N TRP A 82 -9.56 -34.08 -11.79
CA TRP A 82 -8.57 -33.53 -12.70
C TRP A 82 -7.17 -33.39 -12.08
N THR A 83 -7.05 -33.34 -10.75
CA THR A 83 -5.77 -33.39 -10.03
C THR A 83 -5.47 -34.80 -9.46
N ARG A 84 -6.44 -35.72 -9.50
CA ARG A 84 -6.27 -37.08 -8.93
C ARG A 84 -5.15 -37.81 -9.64
N GLY A 85 -4.25 -38.40 -8.86
CA GLY A 85 -3.10 -39.13 -9.37
C GLY A 85 -1.89 -38.27 -9.75
N THR A 86 -1.97 -36.95 -9.67
CA THR A 86 -0.83 -36.02 -9.90
C THR A 86 0.06 -35.90 -8.68
N GLY A 87 -0.45 -36.08 -7.50
CA GLY A 87 0.23 -35.80 -6.23
C GLY A 87 -0.08 -34.41 -5.65
N ALA A 88 -0.92 -33.63 -6.31
CA ALA A 88 -1.39 -32.34 -5.77
C ALA A 88 -2.15 -32.55 -4.45
N ARG A 89 -1.96 -31.66 -3.50
CA ARG A 89 -2.57 -31.62 -2.16
C ARG A 89 -2.90 -30.17 -1.79
N ASN A 90 -3.49 -29.96 -0.63
CA ASN A 90 -3.78 -28.62 -0.10
C ASN A 90 -2.56 -27.69 -0.08
N ASN A 91 -1.34 -28.22 -0.05
CA ASN A 91 -0.12 -27.41 -0.17
C ASN A 91 0.12 -26.84 -1.56
N GLN A 92 -0.69 -27.22 -2.56
CA GLN A 92 -0.68 -26.68 -3.93
C GLN A 92 -1.80 -25.64 -4.17
N VAL A 93 -2.59 -25.32 -3.13
CA VAL A 93 -3.59 -24.26 -3.17
C VAL A 93 -2.90 -22.92 -3.01
N HIS A 94 -3.07 -22.04 -3.98
CA HIS A 94 -2.39 -20.75 -4.08
C HIS A 94 -3.36 -19.65 -4.49
N ALA A 95 -3.08 -18.43 -4.06
CA ALA A 95 -3.75 -17.22 -4.51
C ALA A 95 -5.28 -17.33 -4.44
N ASP A 96 -5.77 -17.41 -3.22
CA ASP A 96 -7.20 -17.55 -2.95
C ASP A 96 -7.94 -16.22 -3.16
N ASP A 97 -9.17 -16.31 -3.67
CA ASP A 97 -10.16 -15.22 -3.57
C ASP A 97 -11.40 -15.74 -2.86
N ILE A 98 -11.90 -14.95 -1.91
CA ILE A 98 -13.08 -15.26 -1.12
C ILE A 98 -14.13 -14.20 -1.38
N THR A 99 -15.24 -14.59 -2.00
CA THR A 99 -16.33 -13.66 -2.38
C THR A 99 -17.67 -14.17 -1.84
N TYR A 100 -18.53 -13.25 -1.39
CA TYR A 100 -19.91 -13.58 -1.02
C TYR A 100 -20.86 -13.06 -2.10
N SER A 101 -21.65 -13.94 -2.69
CA SER A 101 -22.64 -13.62 -3.70
C SER A 101 -23.74 -14.67 -3.77
N GLY A 102 -24.97 -14.24 -4.04
CA GLY A 102 -26.11 -15.14 -4.24
C GLY A 102 -26.44 -16.02 -3.00
N GLY A 103 -26.04 -15.61 -1.81
CA GLY A 103 -26.26 -16.38 -0.57
C GLY A 103 -25.22 -17.46 -0.28
N LEU A 104 -24.15 -17.53 -1.09
CA LEU A 104 -23.05 -18.46 -0.90
C LEU A 104 -21.72 -17.72 -0.78
N PHE A 105 -20.81 -18.32 -0.04
CA PHE A 105 -19.40 -17.99 -0.08
C PHE A 105 -18.77 -18.78 -1.21
N HIS A 106 -18.01 -18.08 -2.03
CA HIS A 106 -17.28 -18.62 -3.16
C HIS A 106 -15.79 -18.53 -2.84
N LEU A 107 -15.10 -19.64 -2.92
CA LEU A 107 -13.65 -19.76 -2.79
C LEU A 107 -13.10 -20.13 -4.16
N LEU A 108 -12.40 -19.21 -4.80
CA LEU A 108 -11.63 -19.45 -6.01
C LEU A 108 -10.16 -19.52 -5.64
N PHE A 109 -9.44 -20.48 -6.16
CA PHE A 109 -8.02 -20.63 -5.91
C PHE A 109 -7.31 -21.32 -7.07
N SER A 110 -6.01 -21.11 -7.17
CA SER A 110 -5.17 -21.80 -8.14
C SER A 110 -4.63 -23.09 -7.54
N VAL A 111 -4.68 -24.18 -8.28
CA VAL A 111 -3.85 -25.35 -8.00
C VAL A 111 -2.56 -25.21 -8.78
N ASN A 112 -1.45 -24.93 -8.08
CA ASN A 112 -0.15 -24.68 -8.68
C ASN A 112 0.76 -25.91 -8.52
N TYR A 113 0.48 -26.98 -9.27
CA TYR A 113 1.28 -28.19 -9.28
C TYR A 113 2.21 -28.25 -10.50
N TRP A 114 3.49 -27.99 -10.26
CA TRP A 114 4.57 -27.99 -11.26
C TRP A 114 5.39 -29.28 -11.25
N GLY A 115 4.94 -30.29 -10.51
CA GLY A 115 5.75 -31.45 -10.13
C GLY A 115 5.92 -32.53 -11.19
N ASP A 116 5.27 -32.42 -12.36
CA ASP A 116 5.41 -33.32 -13.49
C ASP A 116 5.28 -32.59 -14.83
N ASP A 117 5.49 -33.30 -15.93
CA ASP A 117 5.42 -32.72 -17.28
C ASP A 117 4.05 -32.18 -17.68
N ARG A 118 3.00 -32.52 -16.93
CA ARG A 118 1.63 -32.05 -17.18
C ARG A 118 1.38 -30.62 -16.67
N HIS A 119 2.16 -30.16 -15.69
CA HIS A 119 2.04 -28.84 -15.09
C HIS A 119 0.58 -28.41 -14.85
N ILE A 120 -0.08 -29.06 -13.89
CA ILE A 120 -1.47 -28.74 -13.52
C ILE A 120 -1.51 -27.42 -12.77
N VAL A 121 -1.85 -26.35 -13.51
CA VAL A 121 -1.84 -24.98 -13.02
C VAL A 121 -3.11 -24.30 -13.53
N HIS A 122 -4.20 -24.45 -12.78
CA HIS A 122 -5.53 -23.94 -13.14
C HIS A 122 -6.32 -23.50 -11.92
N ILE A 123 -7.32 -22.67 -12.16
CA ILE A 123 -8.24 -22.15 -11.15
C ILE A 123 -9.37 -23.15 -10.95
N THR A 124 -9.69 -23.44 -9.70
CA THR A 124 -10.90 -24.14 -9.31
C THR A 124 -11.83 -23.24 -8.50
N HIS A 125 -13.09 -23.67 -8.34
CA HIS A 125 -14.15 -22.93 -7.69
C HIS A 125 -14.88 -23.87 -6.71
N ALA A 126 -14.91 -23.49 -5.45
CA ALA A 126 -15.64 -24.17 -4.40
C ALA A 126 -16.64 -23.23 -3.73
N THR A 127 -17.70 -23.77 -3.15
CA THR A 127 -18.75 -22.97 -2.51
C THR A 127 -19.12 -23.54 -1.14
N SER A 128 -19.61 -22.66 -0.27
CA SER A 128 -20.19 -23.05 1.02
C SER A 128 -21.29 -22.06 1.43
N PRO A 129 -22.36 -22.49 2.12
CA PRO A 129 -23.33 -21.59 2.73
C PRO A 129 -22.77 -20.89 4.00
N SER A 130 -21.62 -21.33 4.48
CA SER A 130 -20.95 -20.79 5.67
C SER A 130 -19.51 -20.40 5.37
N ILE A 131 -19.07 -19.23 5.84
CA ILE A 131 -17.65 -18.83 5.73
C ILE A 131 -16.71 -19.78 6.48
N SER A 132 -17.22 -20.54 7.44
CA SER A 132 -16.47 -21.56 8.17
C SER A 132 -16.42 -22.91 7.46
N GLY A 133 -16.93 -23.01 6.23
CA GLY A 133 -16.93 -24.21 5.43
C GLY A 133 -17.89 -25.30 5.94
N PRO A 134 -17.72 -26.54 5.49
CA PRO A 134 -16.75 -26.93 4.45
C PRO A 134 -17.08 -26.32 3.09
N PHE A 135 -16.07 -25.95 2.34
CA PHE A 135 -16.21 -25.59 0.94
C PHE A 135 -16.09 -26.84 0.07
N GLU A 136 -17.01 -26.98 -0.86
CA GLU A 136 -17.02 -28.08 -1.82
C GLU A 136 -16.84 -27.56 -3.24
N GLU A 137 -15.98 -28.21 -4.03
CA GLU A 137 -15.75 -27.84 -5.42
C GLU A 137 -17.03 -28.03 -6.23
N VAL A 138 -17.43 -26.99 -6.94
CA VAL A 138 -18.65 -26.97 -7.79
C VAL A 138 -18.55 -27.99 -8.92
N ARG A 139 -17.36 -28.17 -9.46
CA ARG A 139 -17.03 -29.17 -10.47
C ARG A 139 -15.77 -29.92 -10.09
N LYS A 140 -15.89 -31.24 -9.98
CA LYS A 140 -14.75 -32.11 -9.68
C LYS A 140 -14.08 -32.68 -10.93
N ASP A 141 -14.79 -32.69 -12.07
CA ASP A 141 -14.34 -33.30 -13.32
C ASP A 141 -13.40 -32.41 -14.14
N GLN A 142 -13.44 -31.11 -13.93
CA GLN A 142 -12.59 -30.14 -14.64
C GLN A 142 -12.37 -28.86 -13.82
N TRP A 143 -11.34 -28.09 -14.19
CA TRP A 143 -11.05 -26.79 -13.61
C TRP A 143 -12.09 -25.73 -14.05
N PHE A 144 -12.17 -24.64 -13.27
CA PHE A 144 -13.08 -23.54 -13.53
C PHE A 144 -12.58 -22.61 -14.66
N GLU A 145 -11.32 -22.16 -14.56
CA GLU A 145 -10.68 -21.33 -15.58
C GLU A 145 -9.17 -21.66 -15.68
N ASN A 146 -8.58 -21.28 -16.82
CA ASN A 146 -7.16 -21.53 -17.09
C ASN A 146 -6.27 -20.56 -16.34
N ARG A 147 -5.23 -21.09 -15.75
CA ARG A 147 -4.06 -20.50 -15.13
C ARG A 147 -4.29 -20.08 -13.68
N ILE A 148 -3.91 -18.85 -13.27
CA ILE A 148 -3.70 -18.54 -11.86
C ILE A 148 -4.31 -17.21 -11.42
N ASP A 149 -4.22 -16.96 -10.13
CA ASP A 149 -4.51 -15.70 -9.44
C ASP A 149 -5.94 -15.17 -9.71
N PRO A 150 -6.98 -15.92 -9.33
CA PRO A 150 -8.34 -15.46 -9.49
C PRO A 150 -8.69 -14.34 -8.52
N GLN A 151 -9.52 -13.40 -8.98
CA GLN A 151 -10.22 -12.44 -8.13
C GLN A 151 -11.59 -12.17 -8.73
N VAL A 152 -12.65 -12.30 -7.95
CA VAL A 152 -14.01 -11.95 -8.36
C VAL A 152 -14.36 -10.58 -7.81
N PHE A 153 -14.67 -9.66 -8.71
CA PHE A 153 -15.14 -8.33 -8.38
C PHE A 153 -16.66 -8.24 -8.63
N CYS A 154 -17.41 -7.86 -7.59
CA CYS A 154 -18.83 -7.52 -7.70
C CYS A 154 -18.95 -6.00 -7.82
N ASP A 155 -19.43 -5.51 -8.97
CA ASP A 155 -19.68 -4.09 -9.16
C ASP A 155 -20.97 -3.64 -8.45
N GLU A 156 -21.12 -2.35 -8.25
CA GLU A 156 -22.29 -1.74 -7.59
C GLU A 156 -23.61 -1.97 -8.33
N ASP A 157 -23.58 -2.35 -9.59
CA ASP A 157 -24.76 -2.76 -10.38
C ASP A 157 -25.07 -4.26 -10.29
N GLY A 158 -24.30 -5.01 -9.48
CA GLY A 158 -24.47 -6.45 -9.25
C GLY A 158 -23.83 -7.34 -10.32
N ARG A 159 -23.14 -6.79 -11.31
CA ARG A 159 -22.38 -7.60 -12.28
C ARG A 159 -21.10 -8.12 -11.68
N LEU A 160 -20.76 -9.36 -12.05
CA LEU A 160 -19.55 -10.03 -11.59
C LEU A 160 -18.51 -10.06 -12.70
N TYR A 161 -17.25 -9.91 -12.30
CA TYR A 161 -16.08 -9.97 -13.18
C TYR A 161 -15.01 -10.85 -12.54
N LEU A 162 -14.53 -11.85 -13.31
CA LEU A 162 -13.37 -12.64 -12.91
C LEU A 162 -12.11 -12.02 -13.52
N TYR A 163 -11.17 -11.65 -12.69
CA TYR A 163 -9.82 -11.34 -13.10
C TYR A 163 -8.92 -12.53 -12.85
N MET A 164 -7.95 -12.76 -13.74
CA MET A 164 -7.01 -13.87 -13.63
C MET A 164 -5.73 -13.59 -14.42
N VAL A 165 -4.77 -14.43 -14.22
CA VAL A 165 -3.49 -14.42 -14.94
C VAL A 165 -3.44 -15.55 -15.94
N LYS A 166 -2.98 -15.28 -17.17
CA LYS A 166 -2.67 -16.28 -18.21
C LYS A 166 -1.23 -16.12 -18.69
N PHE A 167 -0.66 -17.22 -19.20
CA PHE A 167 0.73 -17.27 -19.67
C PHE A 167 0.75 -17.11 -21.18
N THR A 168 0.69 -15.88 -21.67
CA THR A 168 0.64 -15.57 -23.12
C THR A 168 1.87 -14.83 -23.60
N ASP A 169 2.32 -13.81 -22.89
CA ASP A 169 3.52 -13.01 -23.15
C ASP A 169 4.20 -12.71 -21.80
N GLY A 170 4.78 -13.73 -21.19
CA GLY A 170 4.97 -13.79 -19.74
C GLY A 170 3.63 -13.98 -19.03
N ASN A 171 3.54 -13.55 -17.78
CA ASN A 171 2.29 -13.50 -17.07
C ASN A 171 1.52 -12.23 -17.47
N THR A 172 0.26 -12.39 -17.86
CA THR A 172 -0.62 -11.31 -18.33
C THR A 172 -1.96 -11.33 -17.63
N ILE A 173 -2.52 -10.16 -17.37
CA ILE A 173 -3.80 -10.02 -16.66
C ILE A 173 -4.95 -10.02 -17.66
N TRP A 174 -5.97 -10.81 -17.35
CA TRP A 174 -7.20 -10.99 -18.13
C TRP A 174 -8.43 -10.72 -17.27
N ALA A 175 -9.52 -10.34 -17.90
CA ALA A 175 -10.81 -10.16 -17.25
C ALA A 175 -11.90 -10.91 -18.04
N ARG A 176 -12.90 -11.42 -17.34
CA ARG A 176 -14.03 -12.15 -17.92
C ARG A 176 -15.33 -11.77 -17.22
N PRO A 177 -16.37 -11.34 -17.93
CA PRO A 177 -17.66 -11.09 -17.32
C PRO A 177 -18.33 -12.42 -16.92
N MET A 178 -19.04 -12.40 -15.78
CA MET A 178 -19.76 -13.55 -15.26
C MET A 178 -21.22 -13.22 -14.97
N ASN A 179 -22.04 -14.25 -14.98
CA ASN A 179 -23.42 -14.21 -14.49
C ASN A 179 -23.43 -14.37 -12.95
N SER A 180 -24.56 -14.06 -12.32
CA SER A 180 -24.75 -14.17 -10.87
C SER A 180 -24.62 -15.61 -10.33
N ASP A 181 -24.76 -16.63 -11.18
CA ASP A 181 -24.56 -18.04 -10.87
C ASP A 181 -23.10 -18.51 -11.07
N PHE A 182 -22.17 -17.58 -11.29
CA PHE A 182 -20.75 -17.82 -11.59
C PHE A 182 -20.48 -18.52 -12.92
N SER A 183 -21.48 -18.69 -13.79
CA SER A 183 -21.23 -19.07 -15.18
C SER A 183 -20.63 -17.89 -15.96
N PHE A 184 -19.94 -18.18 -17.05
CA PHE A 184 -19.33 -17.15 -17.86
C PHE A 184 -20.34 -16.44 -18.76
N ALA A 185 -20.39 -15.12 -18.68
CA ALA A 185 -21.28 -14.27 -19.49
C ALA A 185 -20.64 -13.84 -20.83
N GLY A 186 -19.33 -14.09 -21.01
CA GLY A 186 -18.61 -13.73 -22.24
C GLY A 186 -17.20 -14.30 -22.26
N ASP A 187 -16.43 -13.93 -23.29
CA ASP A 187 -15.05 -14.36 -23.44
C ASP A 187 -14.11 -13.62 -22.49
N ALA A 188 -13.00 -14.28 -22.15
CA ALA A 188 -11.92 -13.63 -21.44
C ALA A 188 -11.15 -12.68 -22.37
N VAL A 189 -10.88 -11.47 -21.89
CA VAL A 189 -10.19 -10.39 -22.63
C VAL A 189 -8.93 -10.01 -21.87
N GLN A 190 -7.79 -9.97 -22.57
CA GLN A 190 -6.56 -9.48 -21.99
C GLN A 190 -6.68 -7.99 -21.68
N GLN A 191 -6.35 -7.62 -20.45
CA GLN A 191 -6.32 -6.24 -20.02
C GLN A 191 -4.97 -5.62 -20.32
N PHE A 192 -3.89 -6.22 -19.82
CA PHE A 192 -2.52 -5.78 -20.11
C PHE A 192 -1.49 -6.86 -19.78
N SER A 193 -0.25 -6.62 -20.27
CA SER A 193 0.98 -7.29 -19.88
C SER A 193 1.92 -6.32 -19.18
N SER A 194 3.03 -6.81 -18.62
CA SER A 194 4.10 -5.96 -18.10
C SER A 194 4.66 -5.07 -19.21
N GLN A 195 4.91 -3.80 -18.90
CA GLN A 195 5.37 -2.80 -19.88
C GLN A 195 6.89 -2.84 -19.99
N PRO A 196 7.44 -3.18 -21.16
CA PRO A 196 8.89 -3.24 -21.38
C PRO A 196 9.57 -1.88 -21.11
N GLY A 197 10.80 -1.94 -20.57
CA GLY A 197 11.61 -0.77 -20.31
C GLY A 197 11.12 0.11 -19.14
N THR A 198 10.23 -0.42 -18.31
CA THR A 198 9.74 0.23 -17.09
C THR A 198 10.15 -0.57 -15.86
N TRP A 199 9.74 -0.11 -14.68
CA TRP A 199 9.90 -0.83 -13.42
C TRP A 199 9.28 -2.24 -13.45
N GLU A 200 8.35 -2.51 -14.37
CA GLU A 200 7.63 -3.78 -14.48
C GLU A 200 8.45 -4.90 -15.14
N THR A 201 9.58 -4.57 -15.75
CA THR A 201 10.40 -5.54 -16.50
C THR A 201 11.88 -5.43 -16.15
N MET A 202 12.19 -5.25 -14.85
CA MET A 202 13.58 -5.18 -14.41
C MET A 202 14.30 -6.53 -14.44
N ASP A 203 13.56 -7.62 -14.25
CA ASP A 203 14.11 -8.98 -14.26
C ASP A 203 13.27 -9.97 -15.08
N ASN A 204 11.97 -9.82 -15.15
CA ASN A 204 11.10 -10.76 -15.84
C ASN A 204 9.81 -10.09 -16.35
N ARG A 205 9.18 -10.70 -17.35
CA ARG A 205 7.90 -10.27 -17.91
C ARG A 205 6.75 -10.88 -17.12
N VAL A 206 6.37 -10.23 -16.04
CA VAL A 206 5.31 -10.67 -15.15
C VAL A 206 4.35 -9.51 -14.90
N ALA A 207 3.05 -9.75 -15.10
CA ALA A 207 1.95 -8.97 -14.56
C ALA A 207 0.95 -9.96 -13.97
N GLU A 208 0.84 -10.01 -12.63
CA GLU A 208 0.05 -11.03 -11.93
C GLU A 208 -0.60 -10.48 -10.65
N GLY A 209 -1.36 -11.34 -9.94
CA GLY A 209 -2.03 -10.99 -8.70
C GLY A 209 -3.01 -9.83 -8.83
N PRO A 210 -3.94 -9.81 -9.80
CA PRO A 210 -4.88 -8.70 -9.95
C PRO A 210 -5.85 -8.63 -8.76
N PHE A 211 -6.06 -7.43 -8.22
CA PHE A 211 -7.11 -7.17 -7.25
C PHE A 211 -7.79 -5.83 -7.55
N VAL A 212 -9.09 -5.86 -7.81
CA VAL A 212 -9.88 -4.71 -8.24
C VAL A 212 -10.80 -4.22 -7.15
N ILE A 213 -10.80 -2.90 -6.96
CA ILE A 213 -11.79 -2.20 -6.14
C ILE A 213 -12.41 -1.05 -6.93
N LYS A 214 -13.59 -0.61 -6.49
CA LYS A 214 -14.22 0.64 -6.95
C LYS A 214 -14.28 1.63 -5.80
N TYR A 215 -13.86 2.87 -6.06
CA TYR A 215 -13.97 3.94 -5.09
C TYR A 215 -14.25 5.27 -5.78
N ARG A 216 -15.29 5.98 -5.32
CA ARG A 216 -15.75 7.26 -5.90
C ARG A 216 -15.90 7.22 -7.42
N GLY A 217 -16.51 6.15 -7.93
CA GLY A 217 -16.81 5.97 -9.36
C GLY A 217 -15.61 5.59 -10.24
N ARG A 218 -14.42 5.35 -9.69
CA ARG A 218 -13.24 4.88 -10.40
C ARG A 218 -12.89 3.45 -10.02
N TYR A 219 -12.31 2.71 -10.97
CA TYR A 219 -11.82 1.35 -10.75
C TYR A 219 -10.31 1.37 -10.63
N TYR A 220 -9.80 0.69 -9.62
CA TYR A 220 -8.38 0.55 -9.33
C TYR A 220 -8.04 -0.92 -9.30
N MET A 221 -7.15 -1.36 -10.17
CA MET A 221 -6.55 -2.69 -10.13
C MET A 221 -5.16 -2.58 -9.56
N MET A 222 -4.92 -3.22 -8.43
CA MET A 222 -3.57 -3.45 -7.94
C MET A 222 -3.05 -4.76 -8.53
N TYR A 223 -1.77 -4.80 -8.88
CA TYR A 223 -1.13 -5.95 -9.51
C TYR A 223 0.37 -6.00 -9.21
N ASN A 224 0.98 -7.12 -9.49
CA ASN A 224 2.41 -7.34 -9.32
C ASN A 224 3.15 -7.32 -10.65
N ALA A 225 4.45 -6.97 -10.57
CA ALA A 225 5.36 -7.10 -11.69
C ALA A 225 6.75 -7.55 -11.22
N ASN A 226 7.54 -8.11 -12.15
CA ASN A 226 8.81 -8.78 -11.96
C ASN A 226 8.69 -10.16 -11.29
N HIS A 227 9.82 -10.81 -11.05
CA HIS A 227 9.85 -12.14 -10.43
C HIS A 227 9.77 -12.08 -8.91
N THR A 228 8.97 -12.97 -8.33
CA THR A 228 8.73 -13.01 -6.88
C THR A 228 9.93 -13.48 -6.04
N ALA A 229 10.99 -14.00 -6.67
CA ALA A 229 12.15 -14.51 -5.94
C ALA A 229 12.94 -13.39 -5.26
N PRO A 230 13.23 -13.49 -3.95
CA PRO A 230 13.88 -12.43 -3.19
C PRO A 230 15.32 -12.11 -3.64
N GLU A 231 15.99 -13.03 -4.29
CA GLU A 231 17.34 -12.80 -4.86
C GLU A 231 17.37 -11.71 -5.93
N TYR A 232 16.28 -11.52 -6.66
CA TYR A 232 16.17 -10.43 -7.63
C TYR A 232 15.79 -9.11 -6.93
N GLY A 233 14.90 -9.17 -5.95
CA GLY A 233 14.49 -8.00 -5.16
C GLY A 233 13.67 -6.98 -5.93
N ASN A 234 13.06 -7.38 -7.06
CA ASN A 234 12.37 -6.46 -7.96
C ASN A 234 10.84 -6.62 -7.99
N TYR A 235 10.29 -7.61 -7.29
CA TYR A 235 8.83 -7.79 -7.19
C TYR A 235 8.19 -6.63 -6.45
N ARG A 236 7.20 -5.99 -7.06
CA ARG A 236 6.56 -4.76 -6.59
C ARG A 236 5.08 -4.75 -6.93
N LEU A 237 4.35 -3.92 -6.22
CA LEU A 237 2.93 -3.64 -6.47
C LEU A 237 2.75 -2.37 -7.29
N GLY A 238 2.02 -2.47 -8.38
CA GLY A 238 1.56 -1.35 -9.20
C GLY A 238 0.05 -1.16 -9.12
N VAL A 239 -0.43 -0.06 -9.69
CA VAL A 239 -1.85 0.24 -9.85
C VAL A 239 -2.13 0.60 -11.30
N CYS A 240 -3.27 0.10 -11.80
CA CYS A 240 -3.86 0.52 -13.06
C CYS A 240 -5.27 1.05 -12.78
N GLU A 241 -5.57 2.26 -13.25
CA GLU A 241 -6.90 2.88 -13.16
C GLU A 241 -7.70 2.63 -14.43
N ALA A 242 -9.03 2.54 -14.28
CA ALA A 242 -9.95 2.43 -15.40
C ALA A 242 -11.29 3.13 -15.13
N ALA A 243 -12.02 3.46 -16.18
CA ALA A 243 -13.38 3.99 -16.09
C ALA A 243 -14.45 2.89 -16.04
N SER A 244 -14.07 1.64 -16.33
CA SER A 244 -14.98 0.48 -16.26
C SER A 244 -14.21 -0.81 -15.96
N PRO A 245 -14.88 -1.87 -15.48
CA PRO A 245 -14.23 -3.11 -15.05
C PRO A 245 -13.48 -3.88 -16.17
N MET A 246 -13.83 -3.64 -17.43
CA MET A 246 -13.22 -4.33 -18.58
C MET A 246 -12.28 -3.43 -19.40
N ALA A 247 -11.91 -2.25 -18.87
CA ALA A 247 -11.15 -1.24 -19.62
C ALA A 247 -9.77 -0.92 -19.02
N PHE A 248 -9.20 -1.82 -18.25
CA PHE A 248 -7.83 -1.66 -17.79
C PHE A 248 -6.86 -1.80 -18.97
N GLY A 249 -5.85 -0.93 -19.00
CA GLY A 249 -4.88 -0.92 -20.09
C GLY A 249 -3.63 -0.15 -19.76
N PRO A 250 -2.61 -0.18 -20.63
CA PRO A 250 -1.33 0.48 -20.37
C PRO A 250 -1.43 1.97 -20.03
N GLY A 251 -2.44 2.68 -20.58
CA GLY A 251 -2.65 4.11 -20.32
C GLY A 251 -3.19 4.45 -18.93
N GLY A 252 -3.74 3.46 -18.21
CA GLY A 252 -4.21 3.62 -16.83
C GLY A 252 -3.20 3.22 -15.78
N LYS A 253 -2.06 2.65 -16.17
CA LYS A 253 -1.01 2.23 -15.24
C LYS A 253 -0.29 3.42 -14.62
N TYR A 254 0.00 3.27 -13.33
CA TYR A 254 0.92 4.22 -12.70
C TYR A 254 2.34 3.99 -13.23
N PRO A 255 3.08 5.06 -13.51
CA PRO A 255 4.44 4.92 -14.06
C PRO A 255 5.44 4.36 -13.05
N TRP A 256 5.04 4.25 -11.78
CA TRP A 256 5.86 3.79 -10.68
C TRP A 256 5.10 2.81 -9.77
N PRO A 257 5.79 1.90 -9.07
CA PRO A 257 5.13 1.02 -8.11
C PRO A 257 4.59 1.82 -6.91
N VAL A 258 3.48 1.37 -6.34
CA VAL A 258 2.90 1.97 -5.12
C VAL A 258 3.46 1.34 -3.85
N VAL A 259 3.97 0.10 -3.95
CA VAL A 259 4.71 -0.57 -2.86
C VAL A 259 5.94 -1.22 -3.47
N GLY A 260 7.10 -0.87 -2.95
CA GLY A 260 8.39 -1.47 -3.26
C GLY A 260 9.04 -2.11 -2.03
N PRO A 261 10.24 -2.68 -2.18
CA PRO A 261 11.00 -3.20 -1.04
C PRO A 261 11.25 -2.12 0.02
N ASP A 262 11.47 -2.54 1.25
CA ASP A 262 11.74 -1.66 2.41
C ASP A 262 12.90 -0.69 2.15
N THR A 263 13.90 -1.13 1.40
CA THR A 263 15.03 -0.27 0.97
C THR A 263 14.62 0.91 0.08
N GLU A 264 13.44 0.86 -0.52
CA GLU A 264 12.90 1.95 -1.35
C GLU A 264 12.02 2.92 -0.55
N ALA A 265 11.38 2.42 0.50
CA ALA A 265 10.58 3.23 1.41
C ALA A 265 11.45 4.10 2.32
N LEU A 266 12.73 3.70 2.50
CA LEU A 266 13.71 4.50 3.23
C LEU A 266 14.03 5.79 2.49
N ASP A 267 14.28 6.84 3.26
CA ASP A 267 14.96 8.01 2.72
C ASP A 267 16.34 7.59 2.22
N ASP A 268 16.63 7.86 0.94
CA ASP A 268 17.90 7.48 0.31
C ASP A 268 19.12 8.03 1.05
N ASP A 269 18.93 9.08 1.85
CA ASP A 269 19.99 9.69 2.65
C ASP A 269 20.37 8.84 3.86
N ASN A 270 19.60 7.80 4.21
CA ASN A 270 19.81 6.91 5.34
C ASN A 270 20.53 5.61 4.97
N ILE A 271 20.79 5.36 3.70
CA ILE A 271 21.48 4.17 3.21
C ILE A 271 22.71 4.56 2.39
N ASP A 272 23.88 4.17 2.87
CA ASP A 272 25.12 4.34 2.14
C ASP A 272 25.61 2.99 1.60
N LEU A 273 25.75 2.88 0.29
CA LEU A 273 26.40 1.74 -0.34
C LEU A 273 27.91 1.85 -0.15
N ILE A 274 28.49 0.92 0.62
CA ILE A 274 29.92 0.86 0.89
C ILE A 274 30.67 0.22 -0.28
N VAL A 275 30.16 -0.94 -0.68
CA VAL A 275 30.69 -1.67 -1.83
C VAL A 275 29.53 -2.33 -2.56
N TYR A 276 29.58 -2.19 -3.81
CA TYR A 276 28.74 -2.92 -4.74
C TYR A 276 29.62 -4.01 -5.34
N GLY A 277 29.20 -5.27 -5.16
CA GLY A 277 30.02 -6.41 -5.58
C GLY A 277 30.55 -6.24 -6.97
N ALA A 278 31.74 -6.70 -7.20
CA ALA A 278 32.55 -6.44 -8.38
C ALA A 278 31.75 -6.57 -9.67
N ASP A 279 31.84 -5.57 -10.52
CA ASP A 279 31.23 -5.55 -11.86
C ASP A 279 29.74 -5.89 -11.91
N THR A 280 29.13 -5.48 -11.12
CA THR A 280 27.96 -5.26 -10.35
C THR A 280 26.60 -5.39 -10.98
N PHE A 281 26.46 -5.57 -12.23
CA PHE A 281 25.17 -5.73 -12.89
C PHE A 281 25.10 -6.97 -13.75
N ARG A 282 26.10 -7.72 -13.70
CA ARG A 282 25.98 -9.13 -13.98
C ARG A 282 25.48 -9.77 -12.70
N PRO A 283 24.59 -10.77 -12.74
CA PRO A 283 24.64 -11.83 -11.78
C PRO A 283 26.08 -12.27 -11.84
N VAL A 284 26.84 -11.77 -10.92
CA VAL A 284 28.24 -11.99 -10.94
C VAL A 284 28.39 -13.49 -10.87
N SER A 285 28.62 -14.17 -12.04
CA SER A 285 29.63 -15.17 -11.90
C SER A 285 30.82 -14.37 -11.43
N LEU A 286 30.92 -14.16 -10.12
CA LEU A 286 32.13 -13.74 -9.49
C LEU A 286 33.10 -14.88 -9.77
N ASP A 287 33.59 -14.92 -11.00
CA ASP A 287 34.72 -15.78 -11.34
C ASP A 287 35.94 -15.34 -10.58
N ALA A 288 35.90 -14.10 -10.03
CA ALA A 288 36.90 -13.61 -9.12
C ALA A 288 36.63 -14.17 -7.71
N ASP A 289 37.52 -15.02 -7.22
CA ASP A 289 37.51 -15.50 -5.83
C ASP A 289 37.81 -14.38 -4.82
N THR A 290 38.08 -13.17 -5.29
CA THR A 290 38.54 -12.05 -4.43
C THR A 290 38.05 -10.70 -4.95
N ILE A 291 37.36 -9.94 -4.09
CA ILE A 291 36.93 -8.56 -4.33
C ILE A 291 37.69 -7.64 -3.39
N ARG A 292 38.40 -6.65 -3.94
CA ARG A 292 39.10 -5.62 -3.19
C ARG A 292 38.36 -4.30 -3.28
N PHE A 293 38.18 -3.63 -2.15
CA PHE A 293 37.54 -2.32 -2.08
C PHE A 293 38.17 -1.47 -0.99
N ARG A 294 38.00 -0.16 -1.08
CA ARG A 294 38.57 0.81 -0.14
C ARG A 294 37.47 1.64 0.51
N ILE A 295 37.60 1.83 1.82
CA ILE A 295 36.72 2.72 2.59
C ILE A 295 37.59 3.86 3.15
N ASP A 296 37.30 5.09 2.74
CA ASP A 296 38.07 6.28 3.13
C ASP A 296 37.35 7.12 4.19
N ARG A 297 36.14 6.71 4.61
CA ARG A 297 35.33 7.38 5.64
C ARG A 297 35.07 6.46 6.82
N ASP A 298 34.63 7.03 7.92
CA ASP A 298 34.06 6.26 9.02
C ASP A 298 32.63 5.80 8.68
N LEU A 299 32.24 4.64 9.18
CA LEU A 299 30.90 4.12 9.01
C LEU A 299 29.95 4.81 10.00
N ASN A 300 28.84 5.31 9.51
CA ASN A 300 27.86 6.05 10.29
C ASN A 300 26.80 5.15 10.95
N GLY A 301 26.60 3.94 10.38
CA GLY A 301 25.49 3.07 10.76
C GLY A 301 25.93 1.67 11.16
N ARG A 302 25.07 0.73 10.87
CA ARG A 302 25.28 -0.71 11.06
C ARG A 302 25.51 -1.35 9.70
N PRO A 303 26.71 -1.90 9.46
CA PRO A 303 26.96 -2.55 8.19
C PRO A 303 26.23 -3.88 8.10
N TYR A 304 25.71 -4.19 6.91
CA TYR A 304 25.21 -5.50 6.58
C TYR A 304 25.45 -5.82 5.11
N MET A 305 25.47 -7.12 4.81
CA MET A 305 25.70 -7.63 3.47
C MET A 305 24.44 -8.28 2.92
N LYS A 306 23.99 -7.84 1.76
CA LYS A 306 23.02 -8.55 0.93
C LYS A 306 23.79 -9.58 0.11
N LEU A 307 23.41 -10.85 0.21
CA LEU A 307 24.07 -11.97 -0.45
C LEU A 307 23.02 -12.85 -1.14
N ALA A 308 23.18 -13.06 -2.42
CA ALA A 308 22.40 -14.03 -3.19
C ALA A 308 23.33 -15.06 -3.83
N GLN A 309 23.04 -16.36 -3.70
CA GLN A 309 23.89 -17.44 -4.19
C GLN A 309 23.09 -18.64 -4.66
N ARG A 310 23.70 -19.44 -5.52
CA ARG A 310 23.19 -20.75 -5.93
C ARG A 310 24.26 -21.79 -5.73
N GLY A 311 23.87 -22.99 -5.25
CA GLY A 311 24.80 -24.12 -5.06
C GLY A 311 25.79 -24.01 -3.90
N GLY A 312 25.71 -22.94 -3.12
CA GLY A 312 26.55 -22.73 -1.93
C GLY A 312 27.90 -22.10 -2.22
N CYS A 313 28.12 -20.93 -1.63
CA CYS A 313 29.39 -20.23 -1.58
C CYS A 313 29.71 -19.86 -0.13
N GLU A 314 30.98 -19.96 0.25
CA GLU A 314 31.46 -19.38 1.49
C GLU A 314 32.06 -18.01 1.21
N VAL A 315 31.57 -17.00 1.89
CA VAL A 315 32.01 -15.61 1.74
C VAL A 315 32.70 -15.16 3.01
N ALA A 316 33.91 -14.63 2.88
CA ALA A 316 34.67 -14.08 3.99
C ALA A 316 35.05 -12.63 3.73
N LEU A 317 34.93 -11.78 4.76
CA LEU A 317 35.36 -10.38 4.78
C LEU A 317 36.62 -10.27 5.61
N ASN A 318 37.72 -9.80 5.03
CA ASN A 318 39.02 -9.67 5.65
C ASN A 318 39.49 -10.95 6.38
N GLY A 319 39.18 -12.10 5.81
CA GLY A 319 39.53 -13.41 6.34
C GLY A 319 38.56 -14.01 7.35
N HIS A 320 37.46 -13.32 7.68
CA HIS A 320 36.41 -13.81 8.58
C HIS A 320 35.20 -14.24 7.80
N THR A 321 34.78 -15.49 7.90
CA THR A 321 33.58 -16.02 7.23
C THR A 321 32.36 -15.29 7.76
N VAL A 322 31.56 -14.70 6.85
CA VAL A 322 30.33 -13.94 7.16
C VAL A 322 29.07 -14.73 6.93
N ASN A 323 29.13 -15.80 6.11
CA ASN A 323 28.00 -16.71 5.86
C ASN A 323 28.35 -18.17 6.16
N PRO A 324 28.45 -18.59 7.42
CA PRO A 324 28.90 -19.93 7.79
C PRO A 324 27.98 -21.05 7.25
N ASP A 325 26.70 -20.78 7.06
CA ASP A 325 25.75 -21.66 6.39
C ASP A 325 25.65 -21.30 4.91
N SER A 326 26.46 -21.98 4.10
CA SER A 326 26.65 -21.68 2.69
C SER A 326 25.70 -22.48 1.77
N LYS A 327 24.41 -22.53 2.08
CA LYS A 327 23.37 -23.11 1.21
C LYS A 327 22.98 -22.13 0.11
N SER A 328 22.36 -22.67 -0.96
CA SER A 328 21.73 -21.83 -2.00
C SER A 328 20.65 -20.99 -1.39
N ASP A 329 20.84 -19.69 -1.33
CA ASP A 329 19.82 -18.83 -0.81
C ASP A 329 20.14 -17.32 -1.02
N TYR A 330 19.20 -16.50 -0.61
CA TYR A 330 19.32 -15.06 -0.47
C TYR A 330 19.39 -14.70 1.03
N ARG A 331 20.32 -13.83 1.42
CA ARG A 331 20.49 -13.41 2.81
C ARG A 331 20.82 -11.94 2.96
N LEU A 332 20.32 -11.39 4.06
CA LEU A 332 20.75 -10.13 4.63
C LEU A 332 21.54 -10.47 5.90
N ILE A 333 22.84 -10.21 5.89
CA ILE A 333 23.78 -10.63 6.92
C ILE A 333 24.28 -9.41 7.67
N PRO A 334 23.99 -9.27 8.98
CA PRO A 334 24.63 -8.23 9.79
C PRO A 334 26.13 -8.46 9.85
N ILE A 335 26.89 -7.42 9.55
CA ILE A 335 28.36 -7.48 9.58
C ILE A 335 28.85 -6.81 10.86
N ASP A 336 29.72 -7.51 11.59
CA ASP A 336 30.42 -6.88 12.71
C ASP A 336 31.30 -5.75 12.17
N ARG A 337 31.00 -4.53 12.60
CA ARG A 337 31.71 -3.32 12.19
C ARG A 337 33.24 -3.43 12.35
N ARG A 338 33.71 -4.21 13.33
CA ARG A 338 35.16 -4.44 13.60
C ARG A 338 35.84 -5.21 12.48
N LEU A 339 35.08 -5.94 11.64
CA LEU A 339 35.61 -6.64 10.46
C LEU A 339 35.89 -5.70 9.30
N ILE A 340 35.34 -4.50 9.31
CA ILE A 340 35.51 -3.50 8.25
C ILE A 340 36.62 -2.54 8.65
N ARG A 341 37.59 -2.35 7.79
CA ARG A 341 38.78 -1.50 8.05
C ARG A 341 38.65 -0.18 7.30
N LYS A 342 39.11 0.91 7.90
CA LYS A 342 39.40 2.11 7.13
C LYS A 342 40.60 1.83 6.24
N GLY A 343 40.52 2.10 4.95
CA GLY A 343 41.53 1.67 3.97
C GLY A 343 41.09 0.41 3.21
N GLU A 344 42.04 -0.43 2.85
CA GLU A 344 41.80 -1.62 2.03
C GLU A 344 41.01 -2.71 2.77
N ASN A 345 40.00 -3.27 2.10
CA ASN A 345 39.22 -4.41 2.53
C ASN A 345 39.17 -5.47 1.42
N VAL A 346 38.97 -6.73 1.82
CA VAL A 346 38.98 -7.87 0.91
C VAL A 346 37.80 -8.78 1.23
N ILE A 347 36.96 -9.05 0.24
CA ILE A 347 35.98 -10.13 0.27
C ILE A 347 36.53 -11.30 -0.54
N THR A 348 36.53 -12.50 0.05
CA THR A 348 36.89 -13.74 -0.65
C THR A 348 35.67 -14.66 -0.77
N VAL A 349 35.54 -15.32 -1.91
CA VAL A 349 34.44 -16.23 -2.21
C VAL A 349 35.02 -17.61 -2.52
N ARG A 350 34.60 -18.62 -1.75
CA ARG A 350 34.97 -20.01 -1.99
C ARG A 350 33.73 -20.81 -2.39
N ARG A 351 33.74 -21.36 -3.59
CA ARG A 351 32.65 -22.19 -4.12
C ARG A 351 32.72 -23.59 -3.57
N LYS A 352 31.55 -24.16 -3.23
CA LYS A 352 31.45 -25.55 -2.71
C LYS A 352 31.26 -26.60 -3.81
N GLY A 353 30.95 -26.21 -5.02
CA GLY A 353 30.76 -27.11 -6.15
C GLY A 353 30.85 -26.41 -7.50
N ASN A 354 30.96 -27.17 -8.58
CA ASN A 354 31.13 -26.63 -9.93
C ASN A 354 29.94 -25.78 -10.41
N SER A 355 28.74 -26.04 -9.88
CA SER A 355 27.54 -25.25 -10.17
C SER A 355 27.32 -24.10 -9.19
N SER A 356 28.17 -23.99 -8.17
CA SER A 356 28.06 -22.91 -7.18
C SER A 356 28.43 -21.58 -7.80
N ARG A 357 27.58 -20.58 -7.58
CA ARG A 357 27.83 -19.22 -8.03
C ARG A 357 27.26 -18.21 -7.06
N LEU A 358 27.92 -17.09 -6.94
CA LEU A 358 27.36 -15.90 -6.30
C LEU A 358 26.51 -15.16 -7.33
N VAL A 359 25.26 -14.87 -7.00
CA VAL A 359 24.31 -14.20 -7.91
C VAL A 359 24.27 -12.70 -7.64
N GLY A 360 24.50 -12.27 -6.40
CA GLY A 360 24.58 -10.87 -6.03
C GLY A 360 25.27 -10.67 -4.69
N LEU A 361 25.93 -9.55 -4.53
CA LEU A 361 26.58 -9.14 -3.28
C LEU A 361 26.57 -7.62 -3.18
N ALA A 362 26.13 -7.09 -2.03
CA ALA A 362 26.26 -5.68 -1.73
C ALA A 362 26.54 -5.50 -0.24
N LEU A 363 27.39 -4.54 0.10
CA LEU A 363 27.69 -4.15 1.48
C LEU A 363 27.20 -2.73 1.72
N TYR A 364 26.36 -2.56 2.75
CA TYR A 364 25.71 -1.31 3.12
C TYR A 364 26.14 -0.79 4.47
N ASP A 365 26.14 0.51 4.64
CA ASP A 365 26.19 1.21 5.93
C ASP A 365 24.80 1.83 6.18
N MET A 366 23.99 1.21 7.04
CA MET A 366 22.63 1.65 7.31
C MET A 366 22.50 2.29 8.69
N THR A 367 21.93 3.48 8.73
CA THR A 367 21.73 4.22 9.97
C THR A 367 20.50 3.78 10.74
N ASP A 368 19.42 3.39 10.05
CA ASP A 368 18.08 3.25 10.65
C ASP A 368 17.51 1.83 10.66
N HIS A 369 18.07 0.91 9.87
CA HIS A 369 17.57 -0.45 9.77
C HIS A 369 18.54 -1.49 10.33
N ARG A 370 17.97 -2.58 10.86
CA ARG A 370 18.75 -3.78 11.20
C ARG A 370 18.83 -4.70 9.98
N ALA A 371 20.02 -5.17 9.67
CA ALA A 371 20.21 -6.18 8.66
C ALA A 371 19.40 -7.44 8.99
N GLY A 372 18.78 -8.05 7.98
CA GLY A 372 17.91 -9.22 8.13
C GLY A 372 16.46 -8.92 8.51
N ASP A 373 16.14 -7.69 8.86
CA ASP A 373 14.78 -7.25 9.18
C ASP A 373 14.10 -6.53 8.00
N LEU A 374 14.80 -6.35 6.89
CA LEU A 374 14.27 -5.72 5.70
C LEU A 374 13.21 -6.59 5.03
N MET A 375 12.11 -5.95 4.63
CA MET A 375 11.02 -6.57 3.89
C MET A 375 11.27 -6.37 2.40
N LEU A 376 11.18 -7.45 1.65
CA LEU A 376 11.53 -7.50 0.24
C LEU A 376 10.41 -8.12 -0.58
N THR A 377 10.38 -7.82 -1.87
CA THR A 377 9.46 -8.45 -2.83
C THR A 377 7.99 -8.40 -2.37
N PRO A 378 7.44 -7.21 -2.08
CA PRO A 378 6.04 -7.08 -1.73
C PRO A 378 5.15 -7.50 -2.89
N GLY A 379 4.09 -8.26 -2.59
CA GLY A 379 3.22 -8.75 -3.64
C GLY A 379 1.95 -9.43 -3.21
N GLN A 380 1.18 -9.88 -4.18
CA GLN A 380 -0.11 -10.55 -4.07
C GLN A 380 -1.08 -9.75 -3.19
N PRO A 381 -1.68 -8.69 -3.72
CA PRO A 381 -2.54 -7.79 -2.98
C PRO A 381 -3.91 -8.37 -2.72
N SER A 382 -4.45 -8.10 -1.54
CA SER A 382 -5.87 -8.18 -1.23
C SER A 382 -6.27 -6.89 -0.52
N ILE A 383 -7.35 -6.24 -0.94
CA ILE A 383 -7.75 -4.93 -0.42
C ILE A 383 -9.07 -5.07 0.31
N VAL A 384 -9.10 -4.62 1.57
CA VAL A 384 -10.30 -4.71 2.42
C VAL A 384 -10.58 -3.38 3.12
N ARG A 385 -11.85 -3.19 3.53
CA ARG A 385 -12.20 -2.13 4.47
C ARG A 385 -11.69 -2.49 5.87
N GLY A 386 -11.16 -1.49 6.58
CA GLY A 386 -10.76 -1.62 7.97
C GLY A 386 -11.94 -1.96 8.92
N PRO A 387 -11.67 -2.24 10.20
CA PRO A 387 -12.73 -2.58 11.15
C PRO A 387 -13.77 -1.48 11.30
N ASN A 388 -13.36 -0.20 11.25
CA ASN A 388 -14.26 0.95 11.30
C ASN A 388 -15.09 1.18 10.01
N GLY A 389 -14.82 0.41 8.94
CA GLY A 389 -15.51 0.53 7.66
C GLY A 389 -15.13 1.74 6.80
N TRP A 390 -14.42 2.74 7.34
CA TRP A 390 -13.97 3.93 6.61
C TRP A 390 -12.60 3.76 5.97
N GLU A 391 -11.66 3.17 6.70
CA GLU A 391 -10.29 2.95 6.22
C GLU A 391 -10.24 1.88 5.14
N TRP A 392 -9.28 2.02 4.21
CA TRP A 392 -8.88 1.00 3.27
C TRP A 392 -7.52 0.43 3.67
N TRP A 393 -7.42 -0.89 3.63
CA TRP A 393 -6.22 -1.61 4.00
C TRP A 393 -5.79 -2.57 2.90
N LEU A 394 -4.52 -2.52 2.55
CA LEU A 394 -3.84 -3.50 1.74
C LEU A 394 -3.36 -4.63 2.65
N VAL A 395 -3.70 -5.86 2.32
CA VAL A 395 -3.12 -7.08 2.86
C VAL A 395 -2.28 -7.69 1.76
N TYR A 396 -1.03 -7.98 2.01
CA TYR A 396 -0.10 -8.43 0.98
C TYR A 396 1.04 -9.23 1.59
N MET A 397 1.72 -10.04 0.78
CA MET A 397 2.93 -10.71 1.24
C MET A 397 4.17 -9.85 1.08
N ALA A 398 5.17 -10.05 1.93
CA ALA A 398 6.55 -9.65 1.67
C ALA A 398 7.53 -10.64 2.28
N ASN A 399 8.73 -10.74 1.70
CA ASN A 399 9.77 -11.63 2.17
C ASN A 399 10.64 -10.96 3.22
N LYS A 400 10.81 -11.65 4.36
CA LYS A 400 11.94 -11.43 5.24
C LYS A 400 12.93 -12.55 4.98
N ALA A 401 14.02 -12.25 4.31
CA ALA A 401 14.89 -13.24 3.64
C ALA A 401 14.07 -14.14 2.69
N TRP A 402 14.04 -15.46 2.89
CA TRP A 402 13.24 -16.41 2.11
C TRP A 402 11.84 -16.66 2.65
N LYS A 403 11.52 -16.16 3.82
CA LYS A 403 10.23 -16.41 4.46
C LYS A 403 9.22 -15.37 4.00
N ARG A 404 8.19 -15.81 3.30
CA ARG A 404 7.02 -14.98 2.96
C ARG A 404 6.15 -14.79 4.18
N ASN A 405 5.68 -13.59 4.41
CA ASN A 405 4.85 -13.23 5.55
C ASN A 405 3.79 -12.26 5.09
N GLN A 406 2.66 -12.22 5.80
CA GLN A 406 1.60 -11.27 5.54
C GLN A 406 1.86 -9.94 6.24
N HIS A 407 1.64 -8.88 5.50
CA HIS A 407 1.76 -7.49 5.92
C HIS A 407 0.43 -6.78 5.70
N ILE A 408 0.21 -5.71 6.43
CA ILE A 408 -0.88 -4.78 6.16
C ILE A 408 -0.33 -3.37 6.11
N ASP A 409 -0.83 -2.57 5.19
CA ASP A 409 -0.56 -1.15 5.12
C ASP A 409 -1.79 -0.39 4.70
N ARG A 410 -1.87 0.86 5.14
CA ARG A 410 -3.03 1.68 4.90
C ARG A 410 -3.02 2.24 3.49
N ILE A 411 -4.19 2.27 2.86
CA ILE A 411 -4.42 2.89 1.56
C ILE A 411 -5.03 4.27 1.76
N HIS A 412 -4.52 5.25 1.01
CA HIS A 412 -5.08 6.60 0.90
C HIS A 412 -5.35 6.94 -0.56
N PHE A 413 -6.34 7.81 -0.77
CA PHE A 413 -6.66 8.34 -2.10
C PHE A 413 -6.38 9.84 -2.12
N THR A 414 -5.46 10.25 -2.98
CA THR A 414 -5.00 11.63 -3.10
C THR A 414 -5.08 12.07 -4.54
N GLY A 415 -5.83 13.13 -4.83
CA GLY A 415 -6.04 13.60 -6.20
C GLY A 415 -6.64 12.53 -7.13
N GLY A 416 -7.47 11.61 -6.59
CA GLY A 416 -8.02 10.49 -7.31
C GLY A 416 -7.06 9.32 -7.55
N ARG A 417 -5.82 9.37 -7.02
CA ARG A 417 -4.83 8.29 -7.11
C ARG A 417 -4.76 7.50 -5.80
N LEU A 418 -4.56 6.20 -5.93
CA LEU A 418 -4.35 5.29 -4.81
C LEU A 418 -2.88 5.33 -4.36
N TYR A 419 -2.66 5.48 -3.07
CA TYR A 419 -1.36 5.43 -2.40
C TYR A 419 -1.40 4.43 -1.26
N VAL A 420 -0.25 3.87 -0.91
CA VAL A 420 -0.08 2.94 0.21
C VAL A 420 0.98 3.50 1.15
N ASP A 421 0.72 3.46 2.46
CA ASP A 421 1.69 3.91 3.50
C ASP A 421 2.88 2.94 3.69
N GLY A 422 3.00 1.90 2.87
CA GLY A 422 3.96 0.83 3.01
C GLY A 422 5.15 0.93 2.04
N ILE A 423 6.10 0.06 2.21
CA ILE A 423 6.11 -1.10 3.13
C ILE A 423 6.50 -0.65 4.54
N THR A 424 5.66 -0.91 5.55
CA THR A 424 6.03 -0.63 6.94
C THR A 424 6.72 -1.82 7.59
N SER A 425 7.69 -1.53 8.43
CA SER A 425 8.43 -2.48 9.25
C SER A 425 8.46 -2.00 10.71
N PRO A 426 8.94 -2.81 11.66
CA PRO A 426 9.10 -2.37 13.05
C PRO A 426 10.03 -1.15 13.22
N TYR A 427 10.75 -0.79 12.16
CA TYR A 427 11.73 0.30 12.16
C TYR A 427 11.31 1.49 11.32
N SER A 428 10.15 1.43 10.68
CA SER A 428 9.60 2.54 9.91
C SER A 428 9.40 3.76 10.79
N LYS A 429 9.84 4.91 10.29
CA LYS A 429 9.64 6.20 10.95
C LYS A 429 8.27 6.78 10.59
N GLY A 430 7.79 7.67 11.45
CA GLY A 430 6.54 8.36 11.23
C GLY A 430 5.36 7.72 11.95
N PHE A 431 4.19 8.16 11.57
CA PHE A 431 2.94 7.77 12.19
C PHE A 431 2.26 6.68 11.35
N HIS A 432 2.28 5.45 11.84
CA HIS A 432 1.66 4.27 11.21
C HIS A 432 0.67 3.61 12.19
N PRO A 433 -0.53 4.18 12.36
CA PRO A 433 -1.48 3.69 13.35
C PRO A 433 -2.03 2.31 12.95
N VAL A 434 -2.36 1.50 13.95
CA VAL A 434 -3.12 0.26 13.75
C VAL A 434 -4.51 0.56 13.17
N PRO A 435 -5.17 -0.41 12.50
CA PRO A 435 -6.53 -0.25 12.01
C PRO A 435 -7.49 0.23 13.11
N ALA A 436 -8.25 1.27 12.81
CA ALA A 436 -9.20 1.83 13.76
C ALA A 436 -10.39 0.89 13.98
N MET A 437 -10.69 0.58 15.24
CA MET A 437 -11.82 -0.26 15.60
C MET A 437 -13.15 0.52 15.52
N PRO A 438 -14.29 -0.16 15.33
CA PRO A 438 -15.59 0.51 15.35
C PRO A 438 -15.88 1.17 16.69
N ARG A 439 -16.63 2.28 16.67
CA ARG A 439 -17.08 2.95 17.90
C ARG A 439 -18.03 2.08 18.72
N HIS A 440 -18.86 1.31 18.04
CA HIS A 440 -19.73 0.32 18.62
C HIS A 440 -19.81 -0.89 17.71
N SER A 441 -19.87 -2.06 18.32
CA SER A 441 -20.18 -3.31 17.61
C SER A 441 -21.04 -4.21 18.50
N GLY A 442 -21.96 -4.93 17.88
CA GLY A 442 -22.90 -5.80 18.58
C GLY A 442 -23.97 -6.34 17.64
N LYS A 443 -25.20 -6.40 18.11
CA LYS A 443 -26.37 -6.82 17.33
C LYS A 443 -27.47 -5.75 17.28
N SER A 444 -27.32 -4.66 18.01
CA SER A 444 -28.27 -3.54 18.06
C SER A 444 -27.54 -2.23 18.29
N LEU A 445 -28.25 -1.12 18.16
CA LEU A 445 -27.80 0.22 18.51
C LEU A 445 -28.24 0.64 19.91
N ASP A 446 -28.69 -0.30 20.75
CA ASP A 446 -29.19 0.02 22.11
C ASP A 446 -28.10 0.75 22.92
N GLY A 447 -28.47 1.91 23.44
CA GLY A 447 -27.57 2.78 24.23
C GLY A 447 -26.57 3.57 23.38
N VAL A 448 -26.61 3.49 22.05
CA VAL A 448 -25.77 4.29 21.16
C VAL A 448 -26.48 5.59 20.81
N THR A 449 -25.81 6.71 21.09
CA THR A 449 -26.22 8.01 20.57
C THR A 449 -25.62 8.19 19.19
N VAL A 450 -26.47 8.20 18.17
CA VAL A 450 -26.05 8.36 16.79
C VAL A 450 -25.83 9.83 16.44
N SER A 451 -24.79 10.10 15.63
CA SER A 451 -24.43 11.43 15.14
C SER A 451 -25.23 11.81 13.89
N ASP A 452 -24.95 12.99 13.33
CA ASP A 452 -25.55 13.46 12.06
C ASP A 452 -25.03 12.72 10.84
N ALA A 453 -23.81 12.20 10.94
CA ALA A 453 -23.16 11.47 9.88
C ALA A 453 -22.48 10.21 10.41
N TYR A 454 -22.82 9.07 9.85
CA TYR A 454 -22.33 7.77 10.31
C TYR A 454 -22.41 6.70 9.24
N LEU A 455 -21.66 5.63 9.46
CA LEU A 455 -21.68 4.38 8.76
C LEU A 455 -22.21 3.28 9.67
N LEU A 456 -23.16 2.50 9.18
CA LEU A 456 -23.50 1.19 9.73
C LEU A 456 -23.06 0.10 8.78
N GLU A 457 -22.43 -0.93 9.33
CA GLU A 457 -22.31 -2.22 8.67
C GLU A 457 -23.19 -3.22 9.41
N VAL A 458 -24.16 -3.81 8.71
CA VAL A 458 -25.14 -4.74 9.30
C VAL A 458 -25.11 -6.06 8.55
N THR A 459 -24.87 -7.16 9.22
CA THR A 459 -25.07 -8.50 8.67
C THR A 459 -26.35 -9.07 9.20
N PHE A 460 -27.33 -9.30 8.32
CA PHE A 460 -28.53 -10.03 8.65
C PHE A 460 -28.31 -11.54 8.46
N ALA A 461 -28.77 -12.29 9.43
CA ALA A 461 -28.71 -13.76 9.37
C ALA A 461 -29.58 -14.30 8.21
N ALA A 462 -29.23 -15.46 7.71
CA ALA A 462 -30.08 -16.22 6.79
C ALA A 462 -31.47 -16.48 7.39
N HIS A 463 -32.48 -16.61 6.56
CA HIS A 463 -33.88 -16.80 6.94
C HIS A 463 -34.46 -15.68 7.83
N SER A 464 -33.92 -14.47 7.76
CA SER A 464 -34.47 -13.32 8.46
C SER A 464 -35.85 -12.93 7.89
N PRO A 465 -36.91 -12.86 8.72
CA PRO A 465 -38.28 -12.61 8.27
C PRO A 465 -38.44 -11.23 7.62
N ALA A 466 -37.63 -10.28 8.04
CA ALA A 466 -37.53 -8.94 7.47
C ALA A 466 -36.08 -8.54 7.43
N GLN A 467 -35.68 -7.81 6.39
CA GLN A 467 -34.38 -7.14 6.32
C GLN A 467 -34.64 -5.73 5.79
N SER A 468 -34.67 -4.76 6.69
CA SER A 468 -34.88 -3.37 6.33
C SER A 468 -34.24 -2.41 7.33
N VAL A 469 -33.94 -1.22 6.84
CA VAL A 469 -33.42 -0.11 7.66
C VAL A 469 -34.21 1.15 7.35
N SER A 470 -34.62 1.88 8.38
CA SER A 470 -35.33 3.17 8.25
C SER A 470 -34.49 4.28 8.87
N ILE A 471 -34.08 5.27 8.07
CA ILE A 471 -33.24 6.41 8.49
C ILE A 471 -33.81 7.69 7.88
N GLY A 472 -34.02 8.74 8.71
CA GLY A 472 -34.49 10.03 8.23
C GLY A 472 -35.83 9.96 7.48
N GLY A 473 -36.75 9.10 7.94
CA GLY A 473 -38.05 8.88 7.29
C GLY A 473 -38.03 8.04 6.01
N LYS A 474 -36.86 7.60 5.55
CA LYS A 474 -36.69 6.71 4.40
C LYS A 474 -36.48 5.27 4.87
N SER A 475 -37.27 4.35 4.33
CA SER A 475 -37.10 2.91 4.55
C SER A 475 -36.51 2.26 3.30
N VAL A 476 -35.44 1.49 3.49
CA VAL A 476 -34.83 0.63 2.47
C VAL A 476 -35.03 -0.81 2.91
N SER A 477 -35.59 -1.63 2.04
CA SER A 477 -35.81 -3.05 2.28
C SER A 477 -35.04 -3.89 1.29
N LEU A 478 -34.80 -5.17 1.64
CA LEU A 478 -34.14 -6.12 0.75
C LEU A 478 -34.85 -6.17 -0.62
N PRO A 479 -34.13 -5.90 -1.73
CA PRO A 479 -34.71 -5.95 -3.07
C PRO A 479 -35.32 -7.32 -3.40
N PRO A 480 -36.43 -7.38 -4.15
CA PRO A 480 -37.12 -8.65 -4.43
C PRO A 480 -36.28 -9.71 -5.16
N GLN A 481 -35.26 -9.29 -5.89
CA GLN A 481 -34.32 -10.17 -6.60
C GLN A 481 -33.29 -10.84 -5.67
N MET A 482 -33.12 -10.35 -4.45
CA MET A 482 -32.23 -10.94 -3.45
C MET A 482 -33.01 -11.96 -2.61
N SER A 483 -32.37 -13.10 -2.32
CA SER A 483 -33.04 -14.20 -1.63
C SER A 483 -33.20 -13.91 -0.14
N ARG A 484 -34.38 -13.96 0.40
CA ARG A 484 -34.63 -13.86 1.85
C ARG A 484 -34.10 -15.03 2.65
N GLU A 485 -33.79 -16.14 2.00
CA GLU A 485 -33.21 -17.32 2.62
C GLU A 485 -31.71 -17.15 2.91
N ALA A 486 -31.08 -16.16 2.26
CA ALA A 486 -29.66 -15.86 2.41
C ALA A 486 -29.39 -14.84 3.53
N ALA A 487 -28.18 -14.87 4.08
CA ALA A 487 -27.63 -13.76 4.85
C ALA A 487 -27.32 -12.61 3.90
N HIS A 488 -27.32 -11.37 4.41
CA HIS A 488 -26.94 -10.21 3.60
C HIS A 488 -26.10 -9.24 4.42
N VAL A 489 -25.09 -8.69 3.77
CA VAL A 489 -24.21 -7.66 4.34
C VAL A 489 -24.62 -6.31 3.81
N TRP A 490 -25.07 -5.46 4.70
CA TRP A 490 -25.50 -4.11 4.40
C TRP A 490 -24.44 -3.10 4.82
N ARG A 491 -24.11 -2.18 3.93
CA ARG A 491 -23.35 -0.97 4.21
C ARG A 491 -24.27 0.22 4.03
N ILE A 492 -24.39 1.05 5.06
CA ILE A 492 -25.36 2.14 5.12
C ILE A 492 -24.63 3.40 5.56
N GLU A 493 -24.55 4.37 4.68
CA GLU A 493 -23.93 5.67 4.96
C GLU A 493 -25.01 6.74 5.07
N ARG A 494 -25.13 7.33 6.26
CA ARG A 494 -25.86 8.55 6.49
C ARG A 494 -24.88 9.72 6.51
N ASN A 495 -25.09 10.71 5.66
CA ASN A 495 -24.36 11.96 5.69
C ASN A 495 -25.36 13.12 5.82
N HIS A 496 -25.65 13.52 7.06
CA HIS A 496 -26.61 14.58 7.38
C HIS A 496 -27.96 14.34 6.68
N GLY A 497 -28.23 15.04 5.60
CA GLY A 497 -29.46 14.94 4.82
C GLY A 497 -29.39 13.97 3.64
N MET A 498 -28.41 13.08 3.55
CA MET A 498 -28.25 12.10 2.46
C MET A 498 -28.10 10.69 3.01
N LEU A 499 -28.61 9.71 2.25
CA LEU A 499 -28.54 8.28 2.56
C LEU A 499 -28.04 7.51 1.34
N THR A 500 -27.02 6.64 1.58
CA THR A 500 -26.53 5.69 0.59
C THR A 500 -26.51 4.30 1.20
N VAL A 501 -26.99 3.29 0.45
CA VAL A 501 -27.09 1.91 0.95
C VAL A 501 -26.60 0.94 -0.12
N TRP A 502 -25.71 0.06 0.30
CA TRP A 502 -25.27 -1.11 -0.47
C TRP A 502 -25.72 -2.39 0.25
N ILE A 503 -26.10 -3.40 -0.49
CA ILE A 503 -26.39 -4.75 -0.02
C ILE A 503 -25.54 -5.72 -0.84
N ASP A 504 -24.69 -6.50 -0.18
CA ASP A 504 -23.72 -7.41 -0.83
C ASP A 504 -22.92 -6.71 -1.95
N ASN A 505 -22.44 -5.49 -1.68
CA ASN A 505 -21.77 -4.54 -2.59
C ASN A 505 -22.66 -3.93 -3.70
N VAL A 506 -23.91 -4.35 -3.86
CA VAL A 506 -24.83 -3.77 -4.83
C VAL A 506 -25.42 -2.46 -4.29
N LEU A 507 -25.30 -1.37 -5.03
CA LEU A 507 -25.85 -0.06 -4.66
C LEU A 507 -27.37 -0.08 -4.84
N VAL A 508 -28.11 0.04 -3.74
CA VAL A 508 -29.60 -0.01 -3.75
C VAL A 508 -30.25 1.33 -3.44
N CYS A 509 -29.50 2.25 -2.86
CA CYS A 509 -29.94 3.62 -2.59
C CYS A 509 -28.73 4.54 -2.76
N ASP A 510 -28.82 5.51 -3.68
CA ASP A 510 -27.69 6.35 -4.07
C ASP A 510 -27.93 7.81 -3.68
N HIS A 511 -27.28 8.29 -2.61
CA HIS A 511 -27.28 9.68 -2.14
C HIS A 511 -28.68 10.31 -2.10
N GLU A 512 -29.68 9.55 -1.67
CA GLU A 512 -31.04 10.06 -1.59
C GLU A 512 -31.26 11.01 -0.41
N HIS A 513 -32.05 12.07 -0.65
CA HIS A 513 -32.39 13.03 0.40
C HIS A 513 -33.27 12.42 1.48
N ILE A 514 -32.91 12.69 2.74
CA ILE A 514 -33.61 12.25 3.94
C ILE A 514 -33.80 13.44 4.92
N ASP A 515 -34.66 13.25 5.91
CA ASP A 515 -34.79 14.23 7.00
C ASP A 515 -33.51 14.29 7.85
N LYS A 516 -32.85 15.44 7.77
CA LYS A 516 -31.59 15.68 8.50
C LYS A 516 -31.75 15.74 10.01
N ASP A 517 -32.95 16.13 10.51
CA ASP A 517 -33.23 16.29 11.92
C ASP A 517 -33.57 14.96 12.61
N ASN A 518 -34.03 13.97 11.85
CA ASN A 518 -34.28 12.61 12.33
C ASN A 518 -33.02 11.73 12.17
N ARG A 519 -32.21 11.60 13.21
CA ARG A 519 -30.93 10.88 13.22
C ARG A 519 -31.07 9.37 13.45
N ALA A 520 -32.19 8.94 14.02
CA ALA A 520 -32.39 7.54 14.42
C ALA A 520 -32.29 6.58 13.23
N ALA A 521 -31.76 5.41 13.50
CA ALA A 521 -31.74 4.27 12.58
C ALA A 521 -32.55 3.13 13.20
N ASP A 522 -33.65 2.77 12.56
CA ASP A 522 -34.47 1.61 12.93
C ASP A 522 -34.08 0.43 12.04
N ILE A 523 -33.65 -0.67 12.65
CA ILE A 523 -33.18 -1.86 11.97
C ILE A 523 -34.14 -2.99 12.27
N SER A 524 -34.73 -3.59 11.21
CA SER A 524 -35.68 -4.69 11.32
C SER A 524 -35.14 -5.95 10.66
N GLY A 525 -35.01 -7.02 11.43
CA GLY A 525 -34.52 -8.33 11.01
C GLY A 525 -33.68 -9.02 12.07
N ASN A 526 -33.25 -10.24 11.77
CA ASN A 526 -32.33 -11.00 12.64
C ASN A 526 -30.90 -10.55 12.38
N VAL A 527 -30.41 -9.64 13.20
CA VAL A 527 -29.07 -9.10 13.09
C VAL A 527 -28.05 -10.07 13.69
N GLU A 528 -27.11 -10.54 12.86
CA GLU A 528 -25.97 -11.32 13.29
C GLU A 528 -24.84 -10.45 13.83
N TYR A 529 -24.56 -9.36 13.10
CA TYR A 529 -23.52 -8.38 13.43
C TYR A 529 -23.95 -6.97 13.03
N LEU A 530 -23.55 -6.01 13.83
CA LEU A 530 -23.72 -4.59 13.53
C LEU A 530 -22.49 -3.84 14.04
N SER A 531 -21.98 -2.91 13.22
CA SER A 531 -21.05 -1.88 13.69
C SER A 531 -21.55 -0.48 13.36
N TYR A 532 -21.19 0.47 14.23
CA TYR A 532 -21.49 1.89 14.08
C TYR A 532 -20.21 2.71 14.14
N ASN A 533 -20.05 3.63 13.19
CA ASN A 533 -18.89 4.50 13.07
C ASN A 533 -19.32 5.89 12.62
N GLU A 534 -18.92 6.90 13.38
CA GLU A 534 -19.14 8.30 13.02
C GLU A 534 -18.23 8.71 11.87
N GLY A 535 -18.78 9.38 10.86
CA GLY A 535 -18.02 9.88 9.74
C GLY A 535 -18.84 10.09 8.49
N TYR A 536 -18.19 10.62 7.47
CA TYR A 536 -18.76 10.84 6.13
C TYR A 536 -17.67 10.83 5.08
N ASP A 537 -18.05 10.43 3.86
CA ASP A 537 -17.22 10.49 2.65
C ASP A 537 -17.97 11.32 1.58
N GLU A 538 -17.41 12.46 1.20
CA GLU A 538 -18.04 13.42 0.30
C GLU A 538 -17.17 13.72 -0.90
N TYR A 539 -17.76 13.73 -2.09
CA TYR A 539 -17.09 14.05 -3.35
C TYR A 539 -18.07 14.58 -4.39
N ALA A 540 -17.57 15.31 -5.37
CA ALA A 540 -18.36 15.92 -6.44
C ALA A 540 -19.57 16.70 -5.90
N ARG A 541 -20.80 16.34 -6.29
CA ARG A 541 -22.05 16.99 -5.84
C ARG A 541 -22.58 16.48 -4.51
N HIS A 542 -21.95 15.47 -3.92
CA HIS A 542 -22.49 14.75 -2.75
C HIS A 542 -22.05 15.39 -1.42
N PHE A 543 -22.13 16.72 -1.34
CA PHE A 543 -21.82 17.46 -0.11
C PHE A 543 -23.09 17.77 0.67
N SER A 544 -23.09 17.53 1.97
CA SER A 544 -24.20 17.79 2.87
C SER A 544 -23.70 18.30 4.22
N GLY A 545 -24.51 19.14 4.89
CA GLY A 545 -24.16 19.66 6.22
C GLY A 545 -23.09 20.76 6.26
N TRP A 546 -22.80 21.41 5.14
CA TRP A 546 -21.92 22.58 5.05
C TRP A 546 -22.74 23.86 4.94
N ASP A 547 -23.22 24.36 6.07
CA ASP A 547 -24.13 25.50 6.12
C ASP A 547 -23.50 26.75 5.49
N GLY A 548 -24.22 27.37 4.54
CA GLY A 548 -23.78 28.57 3.84
C GLY A 548 -22.84 28.33 2.66
N LEU A 549 -22.39 27.11 2.38
CA LEU A 549 -21.55 26.76 1.24
C LEU A 549 -22.38 26.10 0.13
N LYS A 550 -21.91 26.26 -1.11
CA LYS A 550 -22.50 25.65 -2.31
C LYS A 550 -21.54 24.60 -2.86
N ALA A 551 -22.10 23.59 -3.51
CA ALA A 551 -21.36 22.59 -4.25
C ALA A 551 -21.79 22.58 -5.72
N ASP A 552 -20.86 22.25 -6.62
CA ASP A 552 -21.08 21.96 -8.05
C ASP A 552 -20.38 20.64 -8.42
N ASP A 553 -20.28 20.34 -9.71
CA ASP A 553 -19.60 19.15 -10.21
C ASP A 553 -18.10 19.07 -9.86
N GLY A 554 -17.48 20.21 -9.58
CA GLY A 554 -16.08 20.32 -9.17
C GLY A 554 -15.87 20.24 -7.65
N GLY A 555 -16.94 20.16 -6.87
CA GLY A 555 -16.87 20.08 -5.41
C GLY A 555 -17.49 21.25 -4.67
N LEU A 556 -17.14 21.37 -3.39
CA LEU A 556 -17.61 22.41 -2.48
C LEU A 556 -16.86 23.73 -2.75
N ILE A 557 -17.59 24.78 -3.07
CA ILE A 557 -17.03 26.09 -3.41
C ILE A 557 -16.72 26.86 -2.12
N LEU A 558 -15.45 27.24 -1.95
CA LEU A 558 -14.96 27.95 -0.78
C LEU A 558 -14.67 29.41 -1.12
N GLY A 559 -15.58 30.31 -0.73
CA GLY A 559 -15.27 31.73 -0.63
C GLY A 559 -14.54 32.04 0.69
N ARG A 560 -14.82 33.20 1.28
CA ARG A 560 -14.36 33.48 2.67
C ARG A 560 -15.16 32.61 3.63
N SER A 561 -14.51 31.64 4.25
CA SER A 561 -15.18 30.56 4.96
C SER A 561 -14.45 30.18 6.24
N ASP A 562 -15.22 30.06 7.33
CA ASP A 562 -14.85 29.42 8.59
C ASP A 562 -16.04 28.54 8.99
N VAL A 563 -16.09 27.31 8.47
CA VAL A 563 -17.25 26.42 8.61
C VAL A 563 -16.85 25.13 9.31
N MET A 564 -17.50 24.86 10.43
CA MET A 564 -17.31 23.64 11.22
C MET A 564 -18.39 22.62 10.88
N LYS A 565 -18.02 21.35 10.80
CA LYS A 565 -18.94 20.24 10.55
C LYS A 565 -18.76 19.14 11.60
N GLY A 566 -19.84 18.41 11.89
CA GLY A 566 -19.86 17.27 12.79
C GLY A 566 -19.79 17.60 14.27
N ASP A 567 -19.84 16.56 15.07
CA ASP A 567 -19.77 16.63 16.53
C ASP A 567 -18.31 16.73 17.01
N ALA A 568 -18.11 17.17 18.24
CA ALA A 568 -16.78 17.29 18.82
C ALA A 568 -16.25 15.92 19.26
N ALA A 569 -15.02 15.58 18.84
CA ALA A 569 -14.35 14.33 19.20
C ALA A 569 -12.91 14.56 19.68
N THR A 570 -12.33 13.57 20.35
CA THR A 570 -10.94 13.61 20.82
C THR A 570 -9.97 12.95 19.87
N SER A 571 -10.45 12.03 19.01
CA SER A 571 -9.65 11.30 18.06
C SER A 571 -10.42 11.11 16.76
N TYR A 572 -9.83 11.53 15.65
CA TYR A 572 -10.45 11.49 14.32
C TYR A 572 -9.42 11.69 13.22
N GLU A 573 -9.81 11.32 12.01
CA GLU A 573 -9.14 11.75 10.80
C GLU A 573 -10.05 12.65 9.98
N LEU A 574 -9.47 13.72 9.43
CA LEU A 574 -10.07 14.56 8.40
C LEU A 574 -9.09 14.70 7.25
N SER A 575 -9.53 14.34 6.05
CA SER A 575 -8.77 14.47 4.81
C SER A 575 -9.56 15.27 3.79
N VAL A 576 -8.97 16.32 3.25
CA VAL A 576 -9.62 17.23 2.29
C VAL A 576 -8.70 17.50 1.12
N GLN A 577 -9.20 17.30 -0.08
CA GLN A 577 -8.54 17.78 -1.29
C GLN A 577 -8.95 19.21 -1.58
N PHE A 578 -7.97 20.10 -1.65
CA PHE A 578 -8.14 21.48 -2.08
C PHE A 578 -7.64 21.64 -3.50
N ASP A 579 -8.48 22.21 -4.37
CA ASP A 579 -8.13 22.62 -5.72
C ASP A 579 -8.23 24.14 -5.82
N ASN A 580 -7.09 24.80 -6.05
CA ASN A 580 -6.95 26.23 -6.11
C ASN A 580 -6.63 26.66 -7.55
N ALA A 581 -7.59 27.25 -8.23
CA ALA A 581 -7.40 27.78 -9.58
C ALA A 581 -6.51 29.03 -9.63
N THR A 582 -6.19 29.61 -8.47
CA THR A 582 -5.32 30.80 -8.34
C THR A 582 -4.13 30.50 -7.42
N PRO A 583 -3.16 29.64 -7.83
CA PRO A 583 -2.15 29.04 -6.95
C PRO A 583 -1.14 30.01 -6.35
N ASP A 584 -1.13 31.28 -6.76
CA ASP A 584 -0.19 32.32 -6.26
C ASP A 584 -0.77 33.18 -5.14
N ARG A 585 -1.99 32.90 -4.67
CA ARG A 585 -2.65 33.70 -3.64
C ARG A 585 -3.63 32.87 -2.80
N GLY A 586 -3.94 33.43 -1.64
CA GLY A 586 -4.93 32.92 -0.69
C GLY A 586 -4.32 32.08 0.42
N ARG A 587 -5.03 32.03 1.54
CA ARG A 587 -4.79 31.14 2.66
C ARG A 587 -6.00 30.25 2.85
N TYR A 588 -5.80 28.97 2.88
CA TYR A 588 -6.87 28.00 3.00
C TYR A 588 -6.38 26.72 3.67
N GLY A 589 -7.28 26.00 4.27
CA GLY A 589 -6.95 24.74 4.94
C GLY A 589 -8.02 24.27 5.92
N LEU A 590 -7.57 23.74 7.05
CA LEU A 590 -8.41 23.01 7.99
C LEU A 590 -8.32 23.60 9.40
N TYR A 591 -9.43 23.57 10.11
CA TYR A 591 -9.40 23.53 11.57
C TYR A 591 -9.12 22.08 11.99
N ALA A 592 -7.89 21.84 12.44
CA ALA A 592 -7.45 20.56 12.96
C ALA A 592 -8.07 20.28 14.35
N ALA A 593 -8.42 21.30 15.11
CA ALA A 593 -9.22 21.21 16.32
C ALA A 593 -9.87 22.58 16.60
N TRP A 594 -11.17 22.60 16.72
CA TRP A 594 -11.93 23.82 17.03
C TRP A 594 -12.79 23.62 18.27
N GLN A 595 -12.60 24.43 19.28
CA GLN A 595 -13.46 24.52 20.46
C GLN A 595 -14.29 25.79 20.43
N ASP A 596 -13.62 26.94 20.30
CA ASP A 596 -14.16 28.29 20.20
C ASP A 596 -13.12 29.22 19.53
N ALA A 597 -13.44 30.50 19.40
CA ALA A 597 -12.57 31.51 18.77
C ALA A 597 -11.25 31.75 19.51
N ASP A 598 -11.16 31.42 20.79
CA ASP A 598 -10.00 31.57 21.64
C ASP A 598 -9.18 30.27 21.80
N ASN A 599 -9.73 29.12 21.35
CA ASN A 599 -9.12 27.82 21.56
C ASN A 599 -9.28 26.97 20.30
N TYR A 600 -8.25 26.96 19.46
CA TYR A 600 -8.24 26.16 18.22
C TYR A 600 -6.82 25.79 17.75
N VAL A 601 -6.76 24.79 16.91
CA VAL A 601 -5.60 24.49 16.03
C VAL A 601 -6.08 24.62 14.59
N ARG A 602 -5.43 25.49 13.82
CA ARG A 602 -5.71 25.69 12.40
C ARG A 602 -4.45 25.42 11.59
N VAL A 603 -4.63 24.76 10.46
CA VAL A 603 -3.57 24.40 9.52
C VAL A 603 -3.94 24.96 8.16
N THR A 604 -3.13 25.83 7.60
CA THR A 604 -3.41 26.48 6.33
C THR A 604 -2.22 26.42 5.38
N ILE A 605 -2.51 26.34 4.09
CA ILE A 605 -1.56 26.60 3.04
C ILE A 605 -1.60 28.11 2.75
N ASP A 606 -0.45 28.77 2.85
CA ASP A 606 -0.25 30.11 2.30
C ASP A 606 0.30 29.93 0.88
N ALA A 607 -0.57 30.10 -0.10
CA ALA A 607 -0.24 29.82 -1.50
C ALA A 607 0.85 30.75 -2.06
N ALA A 608 0.84 32.03 -1.65
CA ALA A 608 1.86 33.01 -2.06
C ALA A 608 3.25 32.67 -1.51
N ARG A 609 3.32 32.17 -0.28
CA ARG A 609 4.58 31.84 0.42
C ARG A 609 5.02 30.40 0.20
N ARG A 610 4.16 29.55 -0.36
CA ARG A 610 4.34 28.09 -0.48
C ARG A 610 4.75 27.47 0.85
N SER A 611 3.98 27.80 1.87
CA SER A 611 4.23 27.35 3.23
C SER A 611 2.96 26.79 3.86
N LEU A 612 3.14 25.77 4.68
CA LEU A 612 2.13 25.30 5.62
C LEU A 612 2.25 26.15 6.89
N ILE A 613 1.19 26.83 7.24
CA ILE A 613 1.10 27.63 8.47
C ILE A 613 0.28 26.85 9.48
N THR A 614 0.85 26.61 10.63
CA THR A 614 0.16 26.01 11.76
C THR A 614 -0.06 27.06 12.85
N GLU A 615 -1.32 27.28 13.23
CA GLU A 615 -1.72 28.21 14.28
C GLU A 615 -2.31 27.44 15.45
N HIS A 616 -1.76 27.63 16.62
CA HIS A 616 -2.26 27.09 17.87
C HIS A 616 -2.69 28.23 18.79
N CYS A 617 -3.99 28.46 18.89
CA CYS A 617 -4.60 29.47 19.74
C CYS A 617 -5.06 28.84 21.08
N VAL A 618 -4.61 29.42 22.19
CA VAL A 618 -5.01 29.01 23.53
C VAL A 618 -5.34 30.25 24.34
N LYS A 619 -6.59 30.37 24.79
CA LYS A 619 -7.10 31.53 25.52
C LYS A 619 -6.82 32.86 24.81
N GLY A 620 -7.10 32.88 23.51
CA GLY A 620 -6.91 34.05 22.64
C GLY A 620 -5.45 34.38 22.30
N ARG A 621 -4.46 33.57 22.74
CA ARG A 621 -3.05 33.75 22.37
C ARG A 621 -2.66 32.74 21.31
N THR A 622 -2.27 33.22 20.14
CA THR A 622 -1.87 32.39 19.00
C THR A 622 -0.36 32.24 18.94
N THR A 623 0.09 31.01 18.77
CA THR A 623 1.45 30.64 18.40
C THR A 623 1.41 30.11 16.99
N THR A 624 2.31 30.61 16.12
CA THR A 624 2.35 30.24 14.71
C THR A 624 3.68 29.55 14.41
N SER A 625 3.63 28.47 13.64
CA SER A 625 4.80 27.87 13.00
C SER A 625 4.61 27.79 11.50
N GLU A 626 5.71 27.84 10.76
CA GLU A 626 5.74 27.81 9.31
C GLU A 626 6.65 26.67 8.84
N THR A 627 6.15 25.86 7.93
CA THR A 627 6.89 24.75 7.32
C THR A 627 6.89 24.96 5.80
N PRO A 628 8.05 25.12 5.15
CA PRO A 628 8.11 25.21 3.70
C PRO A 628 7.54 23.97 3.02
N LEU A 629 6.73 24.13 1.98
CA LEU A 629 6.16 23.04 1.20
C LEU A 629 7.12 22.45 0.16
N SER A 630 8.32 22.97 0.06
CA SER A 630 9.38 22.52 -0.84
C SER A 630 10.16 21.30 -0.33
N HIS A 631 9.62 20.58 0.66
CA HIS A 631 10.25 19.38 1.20
C HIS A 631 10.19 18.22 0.22
N THR A 632 11.26 17.45 0.19
CA THR A 632 11.43 16.32 -0.70
C THR A 632 10.47 15.18 -0.36
N SER A 633 9.67 14.75 -1.32
CA SER A 633 8.85 13.54 -1.25
C SER A 633 9.06 12.70 -2.52
N VAL A 634 8.65 11.45 -2.49
CA VAL A 634 8.60 10.64 -3.71
C VAL A 634 7.38 11.05 -4.51
N HIS A 635 7.54 11.29 -5.78
CA HIS A 635 6.46 11.57 -6.70
C HIS A 635 6.55 10.66 -7.92
N TYR A 636 5.41 10.30 -8.45
CA TYR A 636 5.27 9.43 -9.61
C TYR A 636 4.66 10.21 -10.77
N PRO A 637 5.49 10.76 -11.66
CA PRO A 637 4.99 11.55 -12.77
C PRO A 637 4.37 10.68 -13.86
N ASP A 638 3.47 11.25 -14.65
CA ASP A 638 3.02 10.62 -15.88
C ASP A 638 4.14 10.56 -16.90
N ILE A 639 4.28 9.43 -17.59
CA ILE A 639 5.29 9.24 -18.62
C ILE A 639 4.68 9.48 -19.98
N LYS A 640 5.28 10.37 -20.75
CA LYS A 640 4.98 10.55 -22.17
C LYS A 640 6.17 10.13 -23.00
N TYR A 641 5.97 9.11 -23.81
CA TYR A 641 6.98 8.67 -24.78
C TYR A 641 6.81 9.46 -26.08
N THR A 642 7.85 10.14 -26.51
CA THR A 642 7.89 10.89 -27.79
C THR A 642 8.52 10.05 -28.91
N ASP A 643 9.61 9.36 -28.58
CA ASP A 643 10.25 8.35 -29.40
C ASP A 643 10.98 7.35 -28.48
N SER A 644 11.74 6.42 -29.06
CA SER A 644 12.46 5.41 -28.31
C SER A 644 13.62 5.94 -27.45
N PHE A 645 14.15 7.12 -27.79
CA PHE A 645 15.31 7.71 -27.11
C PHE A 645 14.94 8.88 -26.21
N GLU A 646 13.81 9.53 -26.45
CA GLU A 646 13.32 10.64 -25.65
C GLU A 646 12.12 10.22 -24.82
N LYS A 647 12.15 10.54 -23.53
CA LYS A 647 11.05 10.32 -22.59
C LYS A 647 10.77 11.61 -21.84
N GLN A 648 9.49 11.98 -21.76
CA GLN A 648 9.03 13.11 -20.99
C GLN A 648 8.20 12.61 -19.80
N TYR A 649 8.55 13.09 -18.62
CA TYR A 649 7.89 12.80 -17.36
C TYR A 649 7.13 14.05 -16.95
N ARG A 650 5.80 14.00 -17.00
CA ARG A 650 4.93 15.14 -16.70
C ARG A 650 4.34 15.01 -15.32
N PHE A 651 4.25 16.14 -14.63
CA PHE A 651 3.62 16.24 -13.32
C PHE A 651 2.26 16.90 -13.46
N ASP A 652 1.32 16.53 -12.60
CA ASP A 652 -0.04 17.10 -12.59
C ASP A 652 -0.04 18.60 -12.23
N SER A 653 0.97 19.05 -11.49
CA SER A 653 1.15 20.43 -11.05
C SER A 653 2.63 20.79 -11.01
N ASP A 654 2.93 22.05 -10.76
CA ASP A 654 4.30 22.49 -10.51
C ASP A 654 4.91 21.70 -9.36
N THR A 655 6.08 21.17 -9.58
CA THR A 655 6.74 20.21 -8.70
C THR A 655 8.21 20.61 -8.52
N TYR A 656 8.72 20.51 -7.31
CA TYR A 656 10.13 20.73 -7.01
C TYR A 656 10.87 19.40 -7.14
N VAL A 657 11.91 19.36 -7.98
CA VAL A 657 12.72 18.16 -8.22
C VAL A 657 14.17 18.44 -7.86
N SER A 658 14.79 17.52 -7.13
CA SER A 658 16.18 17.65 -6.66
C SER A 658 17.03 16.41 -6.89
N SER A 659 16.43 15.26 -7.19
CA SER A 659 17.18 14.04 -7.52
C SER A 659 16.39 13.07 -8.37
N ILE A 660 17.11 12.19 -9.05
CA ILE A 660 16.57 11.13 -9.90
C ILE A 660 17.31 9.84 -9.58
N LEU A 661 16.58 8.73 -9.50
CA LEU A 661 17.11 7.38 -9.45
C LEU A 661 16.93 6.71 -10.81
N LEU A 662 18.00 6.17 -11.31
CA LEU A 662 18.04 5.43 -12.56
C LEU A 662 18.19 3.94 -12.26
N PRO A 663 17.41 3.07 -12.93
CA PRO A 663 17.66 1.64 -12.85
C PRO A 663 19.02 1.36 -13.50
N ARG A 664 19.79 0.51 -12.86
CA ARG A 664 20.94 -0.07 -13.49
C ARG A 664 20.53 -1.32 -14.26
N LEU A 665 21.23 -1.64 -15.33
CA LEU A 665 21.01 -2.87 -16.08
C LEU A 665 21.49 -4.08 -15.28
N ASP A 666 20.61 -5.05 -15.11
CA ASP A 666 21.00 -6.42 -14.84
C ASP A 666 21.14 -7.17 -16.18
N ALA A 667 22.37 -7.33 -16.63
CA ALA A 667 22.65 -7.91 -17.95
C ALA A 667 22.17 -9.36 -18.11
N ASP A 668 22.00 -10.11 -17.01
CA ASP A 668 21.57 -11.50 -17.10
C ASP A 668 20.04 -11.65 -17.05
N ASN A 669 19.36 -10.69 -16.47
CA ASN A 669 17.90 -10.70 -16.34
C ASN A 669 17.21 -9.77 -17.33
N ASP A 670 17.96 -8.88 -17.99
CA ASP A 670 17.45 -8.05 -19.07
C ASP A 670 17.73 -8.74 -20.43
N PRO A 671 16.69 -9.30 -21.09
CA PRO A 671 16.87 -9.94 -22.39
C PRO A 671 17.48 -9.01 -23.45
N TYR A 672 17.23 -7.70 -23.32
CA TYR A 672 17.77 -6.69 -24.21
C TYR A 672 19.27 -6.49 -23.97
N ALA A 673 19.71 -6.41 -22.72
CA ALA A 673 21.13 -6.31 -22.41
C ALA A 673 21.92 -7.53 -22.88
N ARG A 674 21.32 -8.73 -22.89
CA ARG A 674 21.93 -9.95 -23.46
C ARG A 674 22.08 -9.89 -24.99
N SER A 675 21.19 -9.19 -25.67
CA SER A 675 21.22 -9.05 -27.13
C SER A 675 22.22 -8.00 -27.62
N LEU A 676 22.76 -7.17 -26.72
CA LEU A 676 23.72 -6.13 -27.08
C LEU A 676 25.06 -6.75 -27.44
N SER A 677 25.49 -6.55 -28.69
CA SER A 677 26.85 -6.88 -29.19
C SER A 677 27.86 -5.79 -28.81
N LEU A 678 27.77 -5.22 -27.63
CA LEU A 678 28.71 -4.22 -27.13
C LEU A 678 30.00 -4.89 -26.69
N ASP A 679 31.15 -4.23 -26.95
CA ASP A 679 32.39 -4.67 -26.35
C ASP A 679 32.33 -4.58 -24.82
N GLU A 680 33.22 -5.32 -24.16
CA GLU A 680 33.20 -5.45 -22.72
C GLU A 680 33.36 -4.10 -21.99
N HIS A 681 34.13 -3.18 -22.57
CA HIS A 681 34.33 -1.85 -22.01
C HIS A 681 33.06 -0.99 -22.10
N ALA A 682 32.40 -1.00 -23.26
CA ALA A 682 31.15 -0.29 -23.47
C ALA A 682 30.02 -0.86 -22.58
N GLN A 683 29.96 -2.19 -22.44
CA GLN A 683 29.03 -2.84 -21.53
C GLN A 683 29.27 -2.46 -20.07
N ARG A 684 30.52 -2.36 -19.63
CA ARG A 684 30.87 -1.94 -18.26
C ARG A 684 30.46 -0.50 -18.04
N LYS A 685 30.83 0.43 -18.89
CA LYS A 685 30.43 1.83 -18.81
C LYS A 685 28.92 2.00 -18.78
N PHE A 686 28.23 1.28 -19.66
CA PHE A 686 26.77 1.29 -19.74
C PHE A 686 26.10 0.84 -18.42
N ARG A 687 26.71 -0.13 -17.75
CA ARG A 687 26.17 -0.66 -16.48
C ARG A 687 26.52 0.20 -15.26
N ASP A 688 27.73 0.71 -15.21
CA ASP A 688 28.27 1.37 -14.02
C ASP A 688 27.94 2.85 -13.95
N ASP A 689 27.77 3.50 -15.10
CA ASP A 689 27.46 4.92 -15.17
C ASP A 689 26.34 5.21 -16.18
N MET A 690 25.14 4.80 -15.86
CA MET A 690 23.96 5.03 -16.67
C MET A 690 23.68 6.53 -16.89
N ALA A 691 23.96 7.36 -15.87
CA ALA A 691 23.71 8.79 -15.96
C ALA A 691 24.56 9.46 -17.04
N SER A 692 25.80 8.99 -17.26
CA SER A 692 26.71 9.55 -18.29
C SER A 692 26.22 9.34 -19.73
N LEU A 693 25.27 8.44 -19.91
CA LEU A 693 24.68 8.13 -21.23
C LEU A 693 23.38 8.88 -21.49
N MET A 694 22.97 9.74 -20.56
CA MET A 694 21.68 10.40 -20.60
C MET A 694 21.81 11.91 -20.42
N ASP A 695 21.06 12.64 -21.21
CA ASP A 695 20.87 14.09 -21.02
C ASP A 695 19.53 14.34 -20.33
N PHE A 696 19.59 15.05 -19.22
CA PHE A 696 18.40 15.45 -18.45
C PHE A 696 18.12 16.92 -18.64
N SER A 697 16.84 17.23 -18.80
CA SER A 697 16.36 18.61 -18.91
C SER A 697 15.07 18.79 -18.09
N TRP A 698 14.82 20.00 -17.64
CA TRP A 698 13.59 20.40 -16.99
C TRP A 698 12.88 21.49 -17.77
N LEU A 699 11.55 21.57 -17.67
CA LEU A 699 10.74 22.55 -18.38
C LEU A 699 10.60 23.82 -17.53
N ASP A 700 11.20 24.93 -18.03
CA ASP A 700 11.07 26.28 -17.46
C ASP A 700 10.12 27.11 -18.34
N GLY A 701 8.88 27.28 -17.91
CA GLY A 701 7.81 27.75 -18.79
C GLY A 701 7.64 26.83 -19.98
N ASP A 702 7.96 27.32 -21.20
CA ASP A 702 7.91 26.56 -22.45
C ASP A 702 9.30 26.14 -22.96
N THR A 703 10.35 26.36 -22.16
CA THR A 703 11.75 26.12 -22.59
C THR A 703 12.37 24.97 -21.81
N TRP A 704 12.96 24.02 -22.54
CA TRP A 704 13.75 22.96 -21.94
C TRP A 704 15.13 23.46 -21.54
N ARG A 705 15.48 23.35 -20.24
CA ARG A 705 16.81 23.67 -19.70
C ARG A 705 17.53 22.41 -19.27
N LYS A 706 18.81 22.32 -19.60
CA LYS A 706 19.67 21.19 -19.21
C LYS A 706 19.85 21.17 -17.69
N ILE A 707 19.86 19.95 -17.12
CA ILE A 707 20.16 19.69 -15.71
C ILE A 707 21.67 19.41 -15.58
N GLU A 708 22.34 20.23 -14.81
CA GLU A 708 23.71 19.95 -14.36
C GLU A 708 23.62 19.15 -13.05
N TYR A 709 24.15 17.94 -13.03
CA TYR A 709 23.98 17.02 -11.92
C TYR A 709 25.29 16.43 -11.39
N LYS A 710 25.22 15.84 -10.19
CA LYS A 710 26.28 15.03 -9.61
C LYS A 710 25.75 13.62 -9.38
N THR A 711 26.56 12.62 -9.68
CA THR A 711 26.27 11.23 -9.34
C THR A 711 26.66 10.96 -7.89
N VAL A 712 25.77 10.35 -7.13
CA VAL A 712 25.99 9.97 -5.73
C VAL A 712 25.59 8.51 -5.53
N GLY A 713 26.05 7.88 -4.44
CA GLY A 713 25.60 6.56 -4.04
C GLY A 713 24.08 6.53 -3.84
N SER A 714 23.42 5.52 -4.37
CA SER A 714 21.96 5.38 -4.26
C SER A 714 21.51 4.64 -3.00
N GLY A 715 22.43 4.03 -2.29
CA GLY A 715 22.12 3.10 -1.20
C GLY A 715 21.49 1.77 -1.66
N HIS A 716 21.10 1.67 -2.91
CA HIS A 716 20.51 0.49 -3.50
C HIS A 716 21.37 -0.06 -4.64
N PRO A 717 21.69 -1.36 -4.64
CA PRO A 717 22.59 -1.95 -5.63
C PRO A 717 22.08 -1.91 -7.07
N GLY A 718 20.79 -1.88 -7.27
CA GLY A 718 20.19 -1.83 -8.61
C GLY A 718 20.06 -0.42 -9.20
N TRP A 719 20.50 0.65 -8.50
CA TRP A 719 20.20 2.02 -8.92
C TRP A 719 21.39 2.96 -8.82
N GLN A 720 21.39 3.94 -9.71
CA GLN A 720 22.29 5.08 -9.69
C GLN A 720 21.49 6.34 -9.37
N LYS A 721 21.95 7.12 -8.40
CA LYS A 721 21.32 8.38 -8.01
C LYS A 721 22.09 9.56 -8.60
N ILE A 722 21.35 10.49 -9.18
CA ILE A 722 21.86 11.83 -9.52
C ILE A 722 21.17 12.88 -8.68
N THR A 723 21.91 13.91 -8.29
CA THR A 723 21.39 15.05 -7.52
C THR A 723 21.76 16.36 -8.22
N PHE A 724 20.90 17.35 -8.09
CA PHE A 724 21.06 18.68 -8.69
C PHE A 724 20.36 19.75 -7.86
N PRO A 725 20.66 21.05 -8.08
CA PRO A 725 19.92 22.13 -7.43
C PRO A 725 18.42 21.99 -7.70
N THR A 726 17.62 22.18 -6.67
CA THR A 726 16.16 22.06 -6.78
C THR A 726 15.60 22.94 -7.87
N VAL A 727 14.88 22.37 -8.83
CA VAL A 727 14.17 23.07 -9.90
C VAL A 727 12.66 22.94 -9.69
N ARG A 728 11.90 23.99 -10.02
CA ARG A 728 10.43 23.96 -10.04
C ARG A 728 9.97 23.76 -11.47
N THR A 729 9.24 22.70 -11.76
CA THR A 729 8.90 22.31 -13.13
C THR A 729 7.61 21.51 -13.21
N ARG A 730 6.99 21.49 -14.39
CA ARG A 730 5.88 20.59 -14.74
C ARG A 730 6.31 19.36 -15.54
N ALA A 731 7.56 19.31 -15.96
CA ALA A 731 8.05 18.15 -16.69
C ALA A 731 9.57 18.00 -16.62
N LEU A 732 10.01 16.77 -16.63
CA LEU A 732 11.39 16.40 -16.91
C LEU A 732 11.46 15.73 -18.27
N ARG A 733 12.59 15.87 -18.92
CA ARG A 733 12.91 15.17 -20.16
C ARG A 733 14.24 14.43 -20.00
N MET A 734 14.24 13.19 -20.40
CA MET A 734 15.42 12.37 -20.51
C MET A 734 15.65 12.00 -21.99
N ILE A 735 16.85 12.23 -22.48
CA ILE A 735 17.30 11.77 -23.79
C ILE A 735 18.40 10.77 -23.56
N ASN A 736 18.19 9.55 -24.01
CA ASN A 736 19.18 8.48 -23.93
C ASN A 736 20.09 8.55 -25.16
N SER A 737 21.35 8.87 -24.94
CA SER A 737 22.34 8.94 -26.01
C SER A 737 22.93 7.57 -26.44
N ASN A 738 22.54 6.50 -25.73
CA ASN A 738 22.98 5.16 -26.08
C ASN A 738 22.10 4.56 -27.18
N PRO A 739 22.66 4.32 -28.40
CA PRO A 739 21.89 3.80 -29.52
C PRO A 739 21.39 2.36 -29.32
N HIS A 740 21.90 1.66 -28.31
CA HIS A 740 21.55 0.27 -28.03
C HIS A 740 20.53 0.12 -26.90
N ASP A 741 20.11 1.22 -26.26
CA ASP A 741 19.16 1.19 -25.17
C ASP A 741 18.09 2.25 -25.35
N ASN A 742 17.00 1.85 -25.93
CA ASN A 742 15.83 2.70 -26.14
C ASN A 742 14.73 2.54 -25.07
N ASN A 743 14.93 1.71 -24.05
CA ASN A 743 13.91 1.34 -23.08
C ASN A 743 14.20 1.82 -21.65
N ARG A 744 15.24 2.62 -21.43
CA ARG A 744 15.58 3.08 -20.09
C ARG A 744 14.68 4.17 -19.61
N ASN A 745 14.27 4.05 -18.37
CA ASN A 745 13.42 5.01 -17.67
C ASN A 745 14.13 5.58 -16.45
N ILE A 746 13.66 6.72 -16.02
CA ILE A 746 13.87 7.17 -14.65
C ILE A 746 13.13 6.19 -13.74
N TYR A 747 13.83 5.61 -12.77
CA TYR A 747 13.24 4.68 -11.84
C TYR A 747 12.43 5.40 -10.75
N ARG A 748 12.97 6.47 -10.21
CA ARG A 748 12.36 7.24 -9.13
C ARG A 748 12.82 8.70 -9.19
N ILE A 749 11.90 9.60 -8.91
CA ILE A 749 12.19 11.04 -8.81
C ILE A 749 11.91 11.48 -7.37
N LYS A 750 12.90 12.07 -6.74
CA LYS A 750 12.72 12.70 -5.44
C LYS A 750 12.20 14.12 -5.66
N THR A 751 10.95 14.33 -5.30
CA THR A 751 10.24 15.57 -5.61
C THR A 751 9.44 16.08 -4.42
N CYS A 752 9.02 17.33 -4.50
CA CYS A 752 7.95 17.87 -3.72
C CYS A 752 6.97 18.60 -4.64
N ARG A 753 5.68 18.27 -4.59
CA ARG A 753 4.66 18.98 -5.37
C ARG A 753 4.58 20.44 -4.96
N ASP A 754 4.16 21.31 -5.89
CA ASP A 754 3.68 22.65 -5.53
C ASP A 754 2.24 22.52 -5.02
N PHE A 755 2.10 22.40 -3.70
CA PHE A 755 0.80 22.20 -3.06
C PHE A 755 -0.13 23.41 -3.14
N ALA A 756 0.32 24.54 -3.72
CA ALA A 756 -0.50 25.72 -3.81
C ALA A 756 -1.66 25.58 -4.81
N ALA A 757 -1.49 24.73 -5.83
CA ALA A 757 -2.53 24.49 -6.85
C ALA A 757 -3.49 23.38 -6.44
N THR A 758 -2.97 22.26 -6.01
CA THR A 758 -3.77 21.11 -5.56
C THR A 758 -3.07 20.44 -4.40
N CYS A 759 -3.78 20.18 -3.32
CA CYS A 759 -3.22 19.54 -2.13
C CYS A 759 -4.28 18.71 -1.40
N GLN A 760 -3.92 17.49 -1.02
CA GLN A 760 -4.66 16.72 -0.05
C GLN A 760 -4.10 17.02 1.35
N LEU A 761 -4.78 17.85 2.12
CA LEU A 761 -4.48 18.03 3.53
C LEU A 761 -5.18 16.94 4.35
N ARG A 762 -4.42 16.26 5.19
CA ARG A 762 -4.95 15.29 6.14
C ARG A 762 -4.50 15.64 7.56
N VAL A 763 -5.45 15.60 8.47
CA VAL A 763 -5.24 15.73 9.90
C VAL A 763 -5.63 14.41 10.55
N ASP A 764 -4.71 13.77 11.23
CA ASP A 764 -4.97 12.59 12.06
C ASP A 764 -4.73 12.97 13.52
N ARG A 765 -5.81 13.04 14.29
CA ARG A 765 -5.77 13.36 15.71
C ARG A 765 -5.95 12.10 16.54
N ARG A 766 -5.04 11.83 17.44
CA ARG A 766 -5.11 10.76 18.44
C ARG A 766 -4.94 11.38 19.83
N GLY A 767 -6.07 11.64 20.49
CA GLY A 767 -6.08 12.29 21.80
C GLY A 767 -5.39 13.65 21.80
N LYS A 768 -4.21 13.72 22.41
CA LYS A 768 -3.40 14.95 22.50
C LYS A 768 -2.47 15.17 21.30
N SER A 769 -2.25 14.18 20.45
CA SER A 769 -1.36 14.28 19.29
C SER A 769 -2.17 14.59 18.04
N ILE A 770 -1.70 15.55 17.25
CA ILE A 770 -2.27 15.89 15.94
C ILE A 770 -1.15 15.78 14.91
N HIS A 771 -1.31 14.87 13.97
CA HIS A 771 -0.41 14.65 12.85
C HIS A 771 -0.98 15.31 11.59
N ILE A 772 -0.16 16.06 10.87
CA ILE A 772 -0.57 16.86 9.73
C ILE A 772 0.18 16.39 8.50
N PHE A 773 -0.56 16.00 7.49
CA PHE A 773 -0.03 15.48 6.23
C PHE A 773 -0.46 16.36 5.06
N ALA A 774 0.45 16.53 4.11
CA ALA A 774 0.13 17.01 2.78
C ALA A 774 0.55 15.94 1.75
N ASP A 775 -0.38 15.52 0.92
CA ASP A 775 -0.21 14.42 -0.04
C ASP A 775 0.51 13.20 0.57
N ASN A 776 -0.04 12.69 1.67
CA ASN A 776 0.44 11.53 2.45
C ASN A 776 1.81 11.70 3.14
N ARG A 777 2.42 12.88 3.06
CA ARG A 777 3.64 13.18 3.79
C ARG A 777 3.34 13.90 5.09
N GLU A 778 3.85 13.39 6.20
CA GLU A 778 3.80 14.09 7.49
C GLU A 778 4.69 15.34 7.46
N LEU A 779 4.07 16.51 7.68
CA LEU A 779 4.76 17.80 7.68
C LEU A 779 4.93 18.39 9.08
N ALA A 780 4.02 18.07 9.98
CA ALA A 780 4.06 18.60 11.33
C ALA A 780 3.32 17.69 12.31
N THR A 781 3.78 17.69 13.55
CA THR A 781 3.09 17.08 14.69
C THR A 781 2.87 18.12 15.78
N ILE A 782 1.65 18.23 16.29
CA ILE A 782 1.27 19.16 17.35
C ILE A 782 0.85 18.38 18.57
N SER A 783 1.43 18.71 19.73
CA SER A 783 1.03 18.13 21.03
C SER A 783 0.15 19.09 21.80
N LEU A 784 -1.08 18.67 22.13
CA LEU A 784 -2.02 19.41 22.94
C LEU A 784 -1.73 19.20 24.44
N LYS A 785 -1.88 20.24 25.24
CA LYS A 785 -1.74 20.12 26.70
C LYS A 785 -2.84 19.25 27.34
N LYS A 786 -4.05 19.29 26.79
CA LYS A 786 -5.22 18.56 27.27
C LYS A 786 -5.90 17.81 26.14
N ASN A 787 -6.45 16.63 26.44
CA ASN A 787 -7.30 15.90 25.51
C ASN A 787 -8.76 16.39 25.71
N VAL A 788 -9.16 17.39 24.95
CA VAL A 788 -10.49 17.99 24.99
C VAL A 788 -11.18 17.74 23.64
N PRO A 789 -12.46 17.32 23.63
CA PRO A 789 -13.19 17.19 22.37
C PRO A 789 -13.20 18.49 21.58
N ALA A 790 -13.05 18.38 20.27
CA ALA A 790 -13.05 19.50 19.34
C ALA A 790 -13.71 19.11 18.03
N ARG A 791 -14.29 20.09 17.35
CA ARG A 791 -14.83 19.94 15.99
C ARG A 791 -13.72 20.15 14.96
N THR A 792 -14.00 19.73 13.74
CA THR A 792 -13.17 20.02 12.56
C THR A 792 -13.92 20.94 11.61
N GLY A 793 -13.20 21.51 10.65
CA GLY A 793 -13.83 22.39 9.66
C GLY A 793 -12.88 22.89 8.57
N LEU A 794 -13.45 23.67 7.67
CA LEU A 794 -12.76 24.29 6.55
C LEU A 794 -12.49 25.77 6.83
N HIS A 795 -11.33 26.24 6.36
CA HIS A 795 -10.92 27.64 6.40
C HIS A 795 -10.52 28.15 5.04
N SER A 796 -10.96 29.36 4.68
CA SER A 796 -10.44 30.09 3.54
C SER A 796 -10.59 31.61 3.77
N ASP A 797 -9.56 32.38 3.45
CA ASP A 797 -9.57 33.84 3.51
C ASP A 797 -10.36 34.51 2.36
N GLY A 798 -10.78 33.71 1.37
CA GLY A 798 -11.54 34.12 0.20
C GLY A 798 -10.71 34.79 -0.89
N ALA A 799 -9.38 34.79 -0.78
CA ALA A 799 -8.50 35.38 -1.79
C ALA A 799 -8.19 34.44 -2.96
N ALA A 800 -8.45 33.15 -2.78
CA ALA A 800 -8.26 32.12 -3.81
C ALA A 800 -9.60 31.72 -4.46
N ASP A 801 -9.56 31.28 -5.72
CA ASP A 801 -10.65 30.52 -6.36
C ASP A 801 -10.46 29.04 -6.00
N LEU A 802 -11.19 28.61 -4.99
CA LEU A 802 -10.91 27.39 -4.24
C LEU A 802 -12.10 26.44 -4.18
N ARG A 803 -11.83 25.14 -4.35
CA ARG A 803 -12.79 24.06 -4.11
C ARG A 803 -12.23 23.04 -3.14
N ALA A 804 -13.13 22.43 -2.36
CA ALA A 804 -12.87 21.15 -1.70
C ALA A 804 -13.51 20.04 -2.54
N ALA A 805 -12.69 19.24 -3.22
CA ALA A 805 -13.17 18.26 -4.19
C ALA A 805 -13.56 16.93 -3.53
N ASN A 806 -12.86 16.53 -2.48
CA ASN A 806 -13.06 15.28 -1.76
C ASN A 806 -12.88 15.54 -0.26
N VAL A 807 -13.79 15.05 0.56
CA VAL A 807 -13.71 15.15 2.03
C VAL A 807 -14.00 13.79 2.63
N LEU A 808 -13.07 13.27 3.42
CA LEU A 808 -13.26 12.07 4.24
C LEU A 808 -13.04 12.46 5.71
N TYR A 809 -14.03 12.18 6.54
CA TYR A 809 -13.94 12.36 7.99
C TYR A 809 -14.46 11.12 8.70
N TYR A 810 -13.78 10.69 9.74
CA TYR A 810 -14.31 9.69 10.66
C TYR A 810 -13.68 9.82 12.05
N VAL A 811 -14.47 9.44 13.04
CA VAL A 811 -14.03 9.38 14.43
C VAL A 811 -13.28 8.06 14.66
N VAL A 812 -12.17 8.15 15.38
CA VAL A 812 -11.36 7.00 15.76
C VAL A 812 -11.69 6.63 17.21
N SER A 813 -12.01 5.36 17.43
CA SER A 813 -12.17 4.84 18.78
C SER A 813 -10.81 4.79 19.47
N GLU A 814 -10.71 5.42 20.64
CA GLU A 814 -9.56 5.21 21.50
C GLU A 814 -9.66 3.77 22.03
N THR A 815 -8.75 2.91 21.60
CA THR A 815 -8.63 1.55 22.17
C THR A 815 -8.45 1.67 23.67
N ARG A 816 -9.34 1.05 24.44
CA ARG A 816 -9.23 0.96 25.90
C ARG A 816 -8.12 0.01 26.30
#